data_4df85a40259ad2d9a4574804f415c11e
#
_entry.id   4df85a40259ad2d9a4574804f415c11e
#
_cell.length_a   1.000
_cell.length_b   1.000
_cell.length_c   1.000
_cell.angle_alpha   90.00
_cell.angle_beta   90.00
_cell.angle_gamma   90.00
#
_symmetry.space_group_name_H-M   'P 1'
#
loop_
_entity.id
_entity.type
_entity.pdbx_description
1 polymer ?
#
loop_
_entity_poly.entity_id
_entity_poly.type
_entity_poly.pdbx_seq_one_letter_code
_entity_poly.pdbx_strand_id
1 'polypeptide(L)'
;MRQFTSDELRKTWKQFYIDRGHVDVGAVSLVSDGSTGVMFNVAGMQPLMPYLLGQKHPLGTRLCNVQGCVRTNDIDSVGDKSHVTFFEMMGSWSLGDYFKKERCQWSFELLTQVFGFDADHLAATVFAGDENAPRDEEGAQYRIASGFKKENIYYLPAEDNWWGLEYGPCGPDSEMFYVADRPDCGPDCGPGCHCGKYTELGNDVFMQYEKHHDGHLTPLKQKNVDTGWGLERILAFLNGTRDVYRIDLFAPVIAYIEKVSGTKYEEDEKLTRSMRILADHIRTSVMLIGDEAKLLPSNVGAGYVLRRLIRRAVRHGRMLNLKTEDLLTIAQMYIDDIYAESYPLLVKNKEFVLSELKKEIDRFESTLENGMKEFKKILEQKKEEKSVEIDGKSAFYLYDTFGFPLELTVELAQEEGLKVDEEGFARAMEEQKQKARDNQSFSARLSTDTALYDELDESLVSEFTGYDTLQAESSVAAIASDGKWQDVLSEGQEGTIITAKTPFYATMGGQKGDFGVIKTADGTFEVTDTVKVPGGRIGHIGKVVSGTIKKDVKADLSVSSLNRGNTCKNHTATHLLQEALREVLGDHVEQSGSYQDGERTRFDFSHGQAMTAEELKKVEEIVNAKIAEDLPVETKVMSLEEAKKTGAMALFGEKYGDTVRVVMIGDFSRELCGGTHVGHTGEIASFKILSESGVAAGVRRIEAITGNNVTAYYQEMEERLNAVARVLKTSPATLLDRAEHLMAEMKVLQSENESLKSKAAKDALGDVMNQVKEVKGIKLLAASVSGVDMNGLRDLGDQLKAKIGEGVIVLISDCDGKVNMVAMATQGAMDKGAHAGNLIKGIAALVGGGGGGRPNMAQAGGKNPAGIPDAIAKCEEVLAAQV
;
A
#
# COMPACT_ATOMS: atom_id res chain seq x y z
N MET A 1 -2.76 -9.67 -47.33
CA MET A 1 -3.46 -9.60 -46.05
C MET A 1 -4.49 -8.47 -46.10
N ARG A 2 -5.65 -8.68 -45.51
CA ARG A 2 -6.69 -7.66 -45.35
C ARG A 2 -6.35 -6.79 -44.12
N GLN A 3 -6.50 -5.47 -44.28
CA GLN A 3 -6.35 -4.54 -43.11
C GLN A 3 -7.63 -4.53 -42.27
N PHE A 4 -7.47 -4.36 -40.98
CA PHE A 4 -8.56 -4.33 -40.01
C PHE A 4 -8.37 -3.18 -39.03
N THR A 5 -9.46 -2.65 -38.54
CA THR A 5 -9.48 -1.95 -37.23
C THR A 5 -9.66 -2.96 -36.10
N SER A 6 -9.36 -2.56 -34.86
CA SER A 6 -9.56 -3.43 -33.68
C SER A 6 -11.01 -3.89 -33.55
N ASP A 7 -11.99 -3.00 -33.78
CA ASP A 7 -13.41 -3.34 -33.72
C ASP A 7 -13.87 -4.26 -34.85
N GLU A 8 -13.36 -4.05 -36.05
CA GLU A 8 -13.61 -4.99 -37.16
C GLU A 8 -13.05 -6.37 -36.88
N LEU A 9 -11.87 -6.45 -36.28
CA LEU A 9 -11.24 -7.73 -35.93
C LEU A 9 -12.03 -8.46 -34.82
N ARG A 10 -12.47 -7.76 -33.77
CA ARG A 10 -13.34 -8.32 -32.70
C ARG A 10 -14.64 -8.87 -33.29
N LYS A 11 -15.31 -8.08 -34.13
CA LYS A 11 -16.56 -8.48 -34.82
C LYS A 11 -16.35 -9.66 -35.74
N THR A 12 -15.26 -9.65 -36.52
CA THR A 12 -14.94 -10.74 -37.49
C THR A 12 -14.64 -12.04 -36.76
N TRP A 13 -13.86 -11.99 -35.65
CA TRP A 13 -13.59 -13.17 -34.84
C TRP A 13 -14.87 -13.79 -34.29
N LYS A 14 -15.69 -13.02 -33.61
CA LYS A 14 -16.95 -13.50 -33.02
C LYS A 14 -17.89 -14.03 -34.08
N GLN A 15 -18.07 -13.32 -35.19
CA GLN A 15 -18.96 -13.75 -36.27
C GLN A 15 -18.50 -15.05 -36.91
N PHE A 16 -17.18 -15.23 -37.13
CA PHE A 16 -16.63 -16.47 -37.68
C PHE A 16 -17.02 -17.71 -36.88
N TYR A 17 -17.02 -17.60 -35.54
CA TYR A 17 -17.38 -18.70 -34.65
C TYR A 17 -18.90 -18.80 -34.45
N ILE A 18 -19.63 -17.71 -34.39
CA ILE A 18 -21.10 -17.72 -34.33
C ILE A 18 -21.69 -18.46 -35.56
N ASP A 19 -21.13 -18.24 -36.75
CA ASP A 19 -21.53 -18.93 -37.99
C ASP A 19 -21.28 -20.46 -37.92
N ARG A 20 -20.44 -20.90 -36.97
CA ARG A 20 -20.10 -22.32 -36.67
C ARG A 20 -20.78 -22.84 -35.41
N GLY A 21 -21.82 -22.15 -34.95
CA GLY A 21 -22.67 -22.56 -33.83
C GLY A 21 -22.12 -22.24 -32.44
N HIS A 22 -21.16 -21.35 -32.32
CA HIS A 22 -20.67 -20.87 -31.03
C HIS A 22 -21.59 -19.76 -30.47
N VAL A 23 -21.62 -19.63 -29.15
CA VAL A 23 -22.31 -18.56 -28.45
C VAL A 23 -21.27 -17.56 -27.92
N ASP A 24 -21.47 -16.28 -28.20
CA ASP A 24 -20.67 -15.22 -27.56
C ASP A 24 -21.05 -15.11 -26.09
N VAL A 25 -20.11 -15.43 -25.19
CA VAL A 25 -20.33 -15.40 -23.74
C VAL A 25 -20.01 -14.05 -23.10
N GLY A 26 -19.55 -13.07 -23.88
CA GLY A 26 -19.09 -11.80 -23.37
C GLY A 26 -17.75 -11.87 -22.66
N ALA A 27 -17.26 -10.74 -22.17
CA ALA A 27 -16.08 -10.65 -21.32
C ALA A 27 -16.48 -10.65 -19.84
N VAL A 28 -15.61 -11.19 -18.99
CA VAL A 28 -15.74 -11.13 -17.53
C VAL A 28 -14.72 -10.14 -16.96
N SER A 29 -14.83 -9.85 -15.66
CA SER A 29 -13.90 -8.99 -14.91
C SER A 29 -12.43 -9.36 -15.17
N LEU A 30 -11.56 -8.35 -15.19
CA LEU A 30 -10.10 -8.54 -15.23
C LEU A 30 -9.54 -9.08 -13.92
N VAL A 31 -10.22 -8.80 -12.81
CA VAL A 31 -9.83 -9.24 -11.47
C VAL A 31 -10.40 -10.62 -11.22
N SER A 32 -9.56 -11.57 -10.87
CA SER A 32 -9.99 -12.93 -10.55
C SER A 32 -10.83 -12.96 -9.27
N ASP A 33 -11.81 -13.86 -9.23
CA ASP A 33 -12.62 -14.16 -8.03
C ASP A 33 -11.87 -14.97 -6.97
N GLY A 34 -10.57 -15.25 -7.22
CA GLY A 34 -9.70 -16.04 -6.34
C GLY A 34 -9.84 -17.54 -6.49
N SER A 35 -10.78 -18.05 -7.29
CA SER A 35 -11.02 -19.50 -7.48
C SER A 35 -9.85 -20.21 -8.17
N THR A 36 -9.06 -19.48 -8.97
CA THR A 36 -7.95 -20.01 -9.77
C THR A 36 -6.56 -19.71 -9.17
N GLY A 37 -6.49 -19.14 -7.98
CA GLY A 37 -5.22 -18.84 -7.29
C GLY A 37 -4.42 -17.66 -7.87
N VAL A 38 -4.91 -16.99 -8.91
CA VAL A 38 -4.28 -15.82 -9.54
C VAL A 38 -5.04 -14.53 -9.23
N MET A 39 -4.34 -13.39 -9.27
CA MET A 39 -4.93 -12.07 -8.97
C MET A 39 -5.75 -11.51 -10.14
N PHE A 40 -5.35 -11.82 -11.38
CA PHE A 40 -5.97 -11.33 -12.61
C PHE A 40 -6.26 -12.49 -13.55
N ASN A 41 -7.24 -12.31 -14.43
CA ASN A 41 -7.47 -13.21 -15.53
C ASN A 41 -6.35 -13.03 -16.58
N VAL A 42 -5.47 -14.03 -16.68
CA VAL A 42 -4.31 -14.04 -17.60
C VAL A 42 -4.60 -14.72 -18.94
N ALA A 43 -5.75 -15.43 -19.02
CA ALA A 43 -6.21 -16.15 -20.22
C ALA A 43 -7.73 -16.26 -20.24
N GLY A 44 -8.30 -16.30 -21.45
CA GLY A 44 -9.75 -16.35 -21.66
C GLY A 44 -10.43 -17.61 -21.10
N MET A 45 -9.68 -18.69 -20.90
CA MET A 45 -10.23 -19.95 -20.39
C MET A 45 -10.41 -19.98 -18.85
N GLN A 46 -9.76 -19.09 -18.11
CA GLN A 46 -9.80 -19.14 -16.63
C GLN A 46 -11.22 -19.11 -16.05
N PRO A 47 -12.11 -18.25 -16.50
CA PRO A 47 -13.51 -18.27 -16.05
C PRO A 47 -14.28 -19.55 -16.43
N LEU A 48 -13.74 -20.32 -17.38
CA LEU A 48 -14.36 -21.55 -17.88
C LEU A 48 -13.83 -22.83 -17.23
N MET A 49 -12.91 -22.72 -16.26
CA MET A 49 -12.30 -23.88 -15.59
C MET A 49 -13.29 -24.96 -15.12
N PRO A 50 -14.40 -24.64 -14.43
CA PRO A 50 -15.37 -25.67 -13.99
C PRO A 50 -15.99 -26.44 -15.16
N TYR A 51 -16.19 -25.76 -16.30
CA TYR A 51 -16.81 -26.35 -17.50
C TYR A 51 -15.82 -27.21 -18.28
N LEU A 52 -14.54 -26.80 -18.29
CA LEU A 52 -13.46 -27.62 -18.86
C LEU A 52 -13.23 -28.91 -18.06
N LEU A 53 -13.53 -28.90 -16.76
CA LEU A 53 -13.51 -30.08 -15.87
C LEU A 53 -14.78 -30.93 -15.96
N GLY A 54 -15.76 -30.55 -16.80
CA GLY A 54 -16.92 -31.38 -17.13
C GLY A 54 -18.24 -30.93 -16.54
N GLN A 55 -18.34 -29.76 -15.90
CA GLN A 55 -19.63 -29.13 -15.59
C GLN A 55 -20.29 -28.66 -16.91
N LYS A 56 -21.61 -28.63 -16.92
CA LYS A 56 -22.35 -28.13 -18.10
C LYS A 56 -22.43 -26.61 -18.08
N HIS A 57 -21.94 -25.99 -19.14
CA HIS A 57 -22.09 -24.54 -19.30
C HIS A 57 -23.56 -24.20 -19.69
N PRO A 58 -24.18 -23.17 -19.08
CA PRO A 58 -25.60 -22.85 -19.33
C PRO A 58 -25.91 -22.45 -20.77
N LEU A 59 -24.93 -21.88 -21.49
CA LEU A 59 -25.09 -21.41 -22.88
C LEU A 59 -24.69 -22.43 -23.94
N GLY A 60 -24.24 -23.65 -23.57
CA GLY A 60 -23.92 -24.72 -24.50
C GLY A 60 -22.46 -25.15 -24.48
N THR A 61 -22.07 -25.91 -25.51
CA THR A 61 -20.75 -26.57 -25.62
C THR A 61 -19.75 -25.83 -26.52
N ARG A 62 -20.21 -24.90 -27.35
CA ARG A 62 -19.40 -24.09 -28.27
C ARG A 62 -19.48 -22.64 -27.85
N LEU A 63 -18.37 -22.10 -27.38
CA LEU A 63 -18.31 -20.74 -26.81
C LEU A 63 -17.25 -19.92 -27.53
N CYS A 64 -17.46 -18.61 -27.63
CA CYS A 64 -16.43 -17.67 -28.09
C CYS A 64 -16.58 -16.33 -27.39
N ASN A 65 -15.51 -15.56 -27.33
CA ASN A 65 -15.53 -14.15 -26.92
C ASN A 65 -14.25 -13.43 -27.33
N VAL A 66 -14.16 -12.17 -26.87
CA VAL A 66 -12.91 -11.42 -26.78
C VAL A 66 -12.80 -10.98 -25.32
N GLN A 67 -11.80 -11.52 -24.62
CA GLN A 67 -11.60 -11.35 -23.19
C GLN A 67 -10.40 -10.45 -22.91
N GLY A 68 -10.58 -9.40 -22.12
CA GLY A 68 -9.47 -8.65 -21.56
C GLY A 68 -8.66 -9.53 -20.60
N CYS A 69 -7.33 -9.50 -20.72
CA CYS A 69 -6.39 -10.24 -19.89
C CYS A 69 -5.30 -9.32 -19.36
N VAL A 70 -4.77 -9.63 -18.17
CA VAL A 70 -3.66 -8.89 -17.56
C VAL A 70 -2.54 -9.85 -17.19
N ARG A 71 -1.35 -9.65 -17.79
CA ARG A 71 -0.13 -10.41 -17.47
C ARG A 71 0.88 -9.52 -16.76
N THR A 72 1.10 -9.78 -15.49
CA THR A 72 1.97 -8.96 -14.63
C THR A 72 3.44 -9.31 -14.74
N ASN A 73 3.77 -10.52 -15.20
CA ASN A 73 5.15 -10.96 -15.42
C ASN A 73 5.82 -10.17 -16.56
N ASP A 74 5.03 -9.61 -17.47
CA ASP A 74 5.53 -8.89 -18.63
C ASP A 74 5.76 -7.39 -18.37
N ILE A 75 5.41 -6.89 -17.18
CA ILE A 75 5.52 -5.45 -16.84
C ILE A 75 6.93 -4.90 -17.11
N ASP A 76 7.97 -5.66 -16.76
CA ASP A 76 9.37 -5.23 -16.93
C ASP A 76 9.85 -5.31 -18.38
N SER A 77 9.22 -6.15 -19.20
CA SER A 77 9.46 -6.29 -20.64
C SER A 77 8.76 -5.19 -21.45
N VAL A 78 7.71 -4.56 -20.90
CA VAL A 78 7.01 -3.45 -21.56
C VAL A 78 7.97 -2.30 -21.86
N GLY A 79 7.90 -1.83 -23.10
CA GLY A 79 8.79 -0.82 -23.66
C GLY A 79 9.47 -1.30 -24.95
N ASP A 80 9.41 -2.59 -25.24
CA ASP A 80 9.71 -3.14 -26.58
C ASP A 80 8.53 -2.96 -27.55
N LYS A 81 8.55 -3.62 -28.72
CA LYS A 81 7.53 -3.49 -29.76
C LYS A 81 6.34 -4.44 -29.62
N SER A 82 6.36 -5.37 -28.68
CA SER A 82 5.44 -6.52 -28.65
C SER A 82 4.78 -6.78 -27.30
N HIS A 83 5.44 -6.43 -26.17
CA HIS A 83 4.90 -6.68 -24.84
C HIS A 83 3.95 -5.57 -24.38
N VAL A 84 2.83 -5.99 -23.82
CA VAL A 84 1.80 -5.16 -23.21
C VAL A 84 1.27 -5.83 -21.93
N THR A 85 0.91 -5.04 -20.93
CA THR A 85 0.40 -5.56 -19.65
C THR A 85 -1.05 -5.99 -19.75
N PHE A 86 -1.91 -5.15 -20.31
CA PHE A 86 -3.28 -5.50 -20.69
C PHE A 86 -3.30 -5.86 -22.17
N PHE A 87 -3.98 -6.93 -22.52
CA PHE A 87 -4.23 -7.31 -23.92
C PHE A 87 -5.58 -8.00 -24.05
N GLU A 88 -6.06 -8.08 -25.27
CA GLU A 88 -7.30 -8.77 -25.55
C GLU A 88 -7.03 -10.13 -26.17
N MET A 89 -7.57 -11.18 -25.55
CA MET A 89 -7.49 -12.54 -26.03
C MET A 89 -8.78 -12.87 -26.77
N MET A 90 -8.65 -13.15 -28.05
CA MET A 90 -9.72 -13.68 -28.89
C MET A 90 -9.83 -15.18 -28.63
N GLY A 91 -10.88 -15.59 -27.93
CA GLY A 91 -11.07 -16.97 -27.46
C GLY A 91 -12.19 -17.70 -28.18
N SER A 92 -11.99 -19.03 -28.35
CA SER A 92 -13.07 -19.96 -28.73
C SER A 92 -12.85 -21.32 -28.07
N TRP A 93 -13.93 -21.94 -27.63
CA TRP A 93 -13.89 -23.16 -26.81
C TRP A 93 -14.85 -24.22 -27.34
N SER A 94 -14.40 -25.47 -27.21
CA SER A 94 -15.23 -26.66 -27.33
C SER A 94 -15.25 -27.41 -26.01
N LEU A 95 -16.41 -27.55 -25.42
CA LEU A 95 -16.60 -28.27 -24.16
C LEU A 95 -17.13 -29.67 -24.48
N GLY A 96 -16.25 -30.58 -24.90
CA GLY A 96 -16.61 -31.95 -25.27
C GLY A 96 -17.41 -32.10 -26.57
N ASP A 97 -17.35 -31.13 -27.49
CA ASP A 97 -18.06 -31.16 -28.77
C ASP A 97 -17.11 -31.52 -29.94
N TYR A 98 -16.49 -30.52 -30.57
CA TYR A 98 -15.47 -30.75 -31.61
C TYR A 98 -14.07 -30.81 -31.00
N PHE A 99 -13.11 -31.35 -31.77
CA PHE A 99 -11.73 -31.47 -31.29
C PHE A 99 -10.71 -31.08 -32.41
N LYS A 100 -9.55 -31.71 -32.44
CA LYS A 100 -8.40 -31.35 -33.30
C LYS A 100 -8.76 -31.14 -34.77
N LYS A 101 -9.56 -32.02 -35.37
CA LYS A 101 -9.87 -32.00 -36.78
C LYS A 101 -10.52 -30.71 -37.23
N GLU A 102 -11.65 -30.38 -36.63
CA GLU A 102 -12.42 -29.16 -36.89
C GLU A 102 -11.60 -27.91 -36.52
N ARG A 103 -10.91 -27.96 -35.36
CA ARG A 103 -10.10 -26.84 -34.90
C ARG A 103 -8.98 -26.49 -35.88
N CYS A 104 -8.16 -27.44 -36.31
CA CYS A 104 -7.08 -27.21 -37.24
C CYS A 104 -7.58 -26.65 -38.58
N GLN A 105 -8.72 -27.17 -39.05
CA GLN A 105 -9.34 -26.66 -40.29
C GLN A 105 -9.76 -25.21 -40.14
N TRP A 106 -10.49 -24.89 -39.04
CA TRP A 106 -11.01 -23.52 -38.84
C TRP A 106 -9.89 -22.50 -38.61
N SER A 107 -8.82 -22.85 -37.93
CA SER A 107 -7.66 -21.99 -37.75
C SER A 107 -7.02 -21.66 -39.09
N PHE A 108 -6.87 -22.63 -39.96
CA PHE A 108 -6.32 -22.42 -41.29
C PHE A 108 -7.26 -21.60 -42.20
N GLU A 109 -8.58 -21.86 -42.17
CA GLU A 109 -9.60 -21.06 -42.86
C GLU A 109 -9.58 -19.60 -42.39
N LEU A 110 -9.52 -19.38 -41.09
CA LEU A 110 -9.47 -18.04 -40.50
C LEU A 110 -8.21 -17.28 -40.98
N LEU A 111 -7.04 -17.90 -40.90
CA LEU A 111 -5.79 -17.30 -41.37
C LEU A 111 -5.80 -16.99 -42.86
N THR A 112 -6.21 -17.94 -43.69
CA THR A 112 -6.04 -17.82 -45.17
C THR A 112 -7.21 -17.15 -45.85
N GLN A 113 -8.47 -17.50 -45.48
CA GLN A 113 -9.67 -17.02 -46.20
C GLN A 113 -10.20 -15.72 -45.59
N VAL A 114 -10.09 -15.56 -44.28
CA VAL A 114 -10.63 -14.37 -43.61
C VAL A 114 -9.56 -13.28 -43.48
N PHE A 115 -8.41 -13.61 -42.93
CA PHE A 115 -7.30 -12.67 -42.73
C PHE A 115 -6.42 -12.48 -43.94
N GLY A 116 -6.46 -13.44 -44.89
CA GLY A 116 -5.74 -13.35 -46.16
C GLY A 116 -4.23 -13.57 -46.07
N PHE A 117 -3.79 -14.39 -45.10
CA PHE A 117 -2.40 -14.86 -45.07
C PHE A 117 -2.14 -15.80 -46.26
N ASP A 118 -0.96 -15.69 -46.85
CA ASP A 118 -0.50 -16.65 -47.84
C ASP A 118 -0.11 -17.96 -47.10
N ALA A 119 -0.72 -19.08 -47.54
CA ALA A 119 -0.47 -20.39 -46.94
C ALA A 119 1.01 -20.81 -47.05
N ASP A 120 1.74 -20.32 -48.06
CA ASP A 120 3.17 -20.61 -48.26
C ASP A 120 4.04 -19.99 -47.14
N HIS A 121 3.55 -18.98 -46.47
CA HIS A 121 4.18 -18.30 -45.36
C HIS A 121 3.68 -18.75 -43.97
N LEU A 122 2.93 -19.85 -43.91
CA LEU A 122 2.43 -20.37 -42.63
C LEU A 122 3.23 -21.60 -42.20
N ALA A 123 3.52 -21.68 -40.91
CA ALA A 123 4.05 -22.86 -40.24
C ALA A 123 3.20 -23.18 -39.02
N ALA A 124 3.24 -24.41 -38.54
CA ALA A 124 2.61 -24.82 -37.31
C ALA A 124 3.52 -25.72 -36.46
N THR A 125 3.33 -25.67 -35.16
CA THR A 125 4.00 -26.56 -34.22
C THR A 125 3.03 -27.59 -33.67
N VAL A 126 3.55 -28.70 -33.19
CA VAL A 126 2.82 -29.73 -32.47
C VAL A 126 3.72 -30.34 -31.41
N PHE A 127 3.15 -30.89 -30.37
CA PHE A 127 3.87 -31.50 -29.26
C PHE A 127 4.75 -32.69 -29.70
N ALA A 128 6.03 -32.66 -29.30
CA ALA A 128 7.01 -33.70 -29.67
C ALA A 128 6.85 -34.99 -28.85
N GLY A 129 6.07 -34.98 -27.76
CA GLY A 129 5.92 -36.08 -26.82
C GLY A 129 6.99 -36.08 -25.73
N ASP A 130 6.64 -36.60 -24.59
CA ASP A 130 7.50 -36.85 -23.45
C ASP A 130 7.10 -38.12 -22.70
N GLU A 131 7.62 -38.32 -21.48
CA GLU A 131 7.26 -39.48 -20.63
C GLU A 131 5.79 -39.49 -20.17
N ASN A 132 5.10 -38.32 -20.17
CA ASN A 132 3.74 -38.16 -19.65
C ASN A 132 2.68 -38.21 -20.74
N ALA A 133 3.02 -37.81 -21.97
CA ALA A 133 2.07 -37.78 -23.06
C ALA A 133 2.76 -38.10 -24.43
N PRO A 134 2.07 -38.86 -25.33
CA PRO A 134 2.64 -39.22 -26.60
C PRO A 134 2.78 -38.04 -27.56
N ARG A 135 3.69 -38.15 -28.51
CA ARG A 135 3.86 -37.23 -29.64
C ARG A 135 2.57 -37.03 -30.40
N ASP A 136 2.23 -35.77 -30.74
CA ASP A 136 0.95 -35.41 -31.40
C ASP A 136 0.97 -35.58 -32.91
N GLU A 137 1.05 -36.84 -33.34
CA GLU A 137 0.97 -37.19 -34.77
C GLU A 137 -0.39 -36.88 -35.38
N GLU A 138 -1.47 -36.99 -34.60
CA GLU A 138 -2.82 -36.67 -35.03
C GLU A 138 -2.97 -35.18 -35.36
N GLY A 139 -2.47 -34.29 -34.49
CA GLY A 139 -2.46 -32.84 -34.70
C GLY A 139 -1.69 -32.47 -35.96
N ALA A 140 -0.49 -33.06 -36.17
CA ALA A 140 0.32 -32.84 -37.38
C ALA A 140 -0.42 -33.24 -38.64
N GLN A 141 -1.08 -34.41 -38.66
CA GLN A 141 -1.86 -34.84 -39.80
C GLN A 141 -3.04 -33.91 -40.13
N TYR A 142 -3.76 -33.43 -39.09
CA TYR A 142 -4.85 -32.48 -39.32
C TYR A 142 -4.36 -31.10 -39.79
N ARG A 143 -3.20 -30.63 -39.32
CA ARG A 143 -2.60 -29.40 -39.85
C ARG A 143 -2.25 -29.54 -41.34
N ILE A 144 -1.62 -30.65 -41.73
CA ILE A 144 -1.31 -30.92 -43.12
C ILE A 144 -2.61 -31.03 -43.96
N ALA A 145 -3.60 -31.77 -43.47
CA ALA A 145 -4.87 -31.93 -44.18
C ALA A 145 -5.65 -30.60 -44.30
N SER A 146 -5.44 -29.65 -43.40
CA SER A 146 -6.03 -28.32 -43.47
C SER A 146 -5.38 -27.40 -44.49
N GLY A 147 -4.14 -27.68 -44.92
CA GLY A 147 -3.43 -26.93 -45.94
C GLY A 147 -2.04 -26.40 -45.55
N PHE A 148 -1.54 -26.70 -44.37
CA PHE A 148 -0.16 -26.40 -44.01
C PHE A 148 0.79 -27.33 -44.79
N LYS A 149 1.92 -26.80 -45.25
CA LYS A 149 2.96 -27.60 -45.89
C LYS A 149 3.59 -28.57 -44.87
N LYS A 150 3.82 -29.80 -45.27
CA LYS A 150 4.41 -30.83 -44.39
C LYS A 150 5.77 -30.40 -43.81
N GLU A 151 6.60 -29.73 -44.62
CA GLU A 151 7.91 -29.21 -44.23
C GLU A 151 7.83 -28.05 -43.25
N ASN A 152 6.66 -27.43 -43.06
CA ASN A 152 6.42 -26.33 -42.15
C ASN A 152 5.70 -26.80 -40.84
N ILE A 153 5.68 -28.12 -40.60
CA ILE A 153 5.19 -28.67 -39.34
C ILE A 153 6.38 -29.03 -38.45
N TYR A 154 6.46 -28.41 -37.26
CA TYR A 154 7.57 -28.59 -36.36
C TYR A 154 7.08 -29.27 -35.08
N TYR A 155 7.89 -30.18 -34.55
CA TYR A 155 7.63 -30.87 -33.29
C TYR A 155 8.49 -30.26 -32.21
N LEU A 156 7.87 -29.61 -31.22
CA LEU A 156 8.57 -28.95 -30.15
C LEU A 156 8.28 -29.62 -28.79
N PRO A 157 9.17 -29.47 -27.78
CA PRO A 157 9.01 -30.08 -26.48
C PRO A 157 7.87 -29.42 -25.67
N ALA A 158 7.61 -29.93 -24.49
CA ALA A 158 6.55 -29.44 -23.62
C ALA A 158 6.76 -27.96 -23.17
N GLU A 159 7.97 -27.47 -23.17
CA GLU A 159 8.28 -26.07 -22.87
C GLU A 159 7.62 -25.11 -23.87
N ASP A 160 7.45 -25.55 -25.13
CA ASP A 160 6.91 -24.76 -26.23
C ASP A 160 5.49 -25.19 -26.64
N ASN A 161 5.16 -26.50 -26.53
CA ASN A 161 3.89 -27.05 -27.04
C ASN A 161 3.09 -27.88 -26.01
N TRP A 162 3.07 -27.42 -24.76
CA TRP A 162 2.18 -27.92 -23.72
C TRP A 162 1.60 -26.78 -22.90
N TRP A 163 0.29 -26.67 -22.86
CA TRP A 163 -0.38 -25.65 -22.08
C TRP A 163 -1.12 -26.22 -20.86
N GLY A 164 -1.00 -25.55 -19.72
CA GLY A 164 -1.72 -25.87 -18.49
C GLY A 164 -1.32 -24.94 -17.35
N LEU A 165 -2.18 -24.82 -16.37
CA LEU A 165 -1.89 -24.15 -15.10
C LEU A 165 -1.08 -25.07 -14.18
N GLU A 166 -0.79 -24.60 -12.97
CA GLU A 166 -0.10 -25.40 -11.96
C GLU A 166 -0.85 -26.72 -11.68
N TYR A 167 -2.19 -26.67 -11.68
CA TYR A 167 -3.11 -27.81 -11.62
C TYR A 167 -4.39 -27.52 -12.42
N GLY A 168 -5.12 -28.56 -12.80
CA GLY A 168 -6.34 -28.44 -13.59
C GLY A 168 -6.20 -28.95 -15.02
N PRO A 169 -7.12 -28.58 -15.94
CA PRO A 169 -7.12 -29.04 -17.30
C PRO A 169 -5.86 -28.58 -18.05
N CYS A 170 -5.25 -29.49 -18.78
CA CYS A 170 -4.04 -29.26 -19.56
C CYS A 170 -3.99 -30.17 -20.78
N GLY A 171 -3.05 -29.89 -21.68
CA GLY A 171 -2.79 -30.75 -22.84
C GLY A 171 -1.81 -30.19 -23.82
N PRO A 172 -1.50 -30.96 -24.85
CA PRO A 172 -0.66 -30.50 -25.97
C PRO A 172 -1.35 -29.34 -26.68
N ASP A 173 -0.55 -28.43 -27.16
CA ASP A 173 -1.02 -27.33 -27.99
C ASP A 173 -0.32 -27.34 -29.35
N SER A 174 -0.83 -26.49 -30.24
CA SER A 174 -0.36 -26.32 -31.59
C SER A 174 -0.42 -24.85 -31.96
N GLU A 175 0.72 -24.23 -32.01
CA GLU A 175 0.87 -22.83 -32.37
C GLU A 175 0.98 -22.66 -33.90
N MET A 176 0.51 -21.54 -34.40
CA MET A 176 0.61 -21.14 -35.80
C MET A 176 1.50 -19.93 -35.94
N PHE A 177 2.40 -19.99 -36.92
CA PHE A 177 3.41 -18.96 -37.12
C PHE A 177 3.31 -18.40 -38.54
N TYR A 178 3.58 -17.10 -38.66
CA TYR A 178 3.95 -16.50 -39.93
C TYR A 178 5.46 -16.63 -40.15
N VAL A 179 5.84 -17.09 -41.33
CA VAL A 179 7.24 -17.26 -41.79
C VAL A 179 7.63 -16.10 -42.68
N ALA A 180 8.48 -15.21 -42.21
CA ALA A 180 8.95 -14.06 -42.98
C ALA A 180 9.97 -14.47 -44.06
N ASP A 181 10.01 -13.71 -45.15
CA ASP A 181 11.02 -13.83 -46.21
C ASP A 181 12.41 -13.40 -45.73
N ARG A 182 13.02 -14.28 -44.93
CA ARG A 182 14.37 -14.08 -44.37
C ARG A 182 15.15 -15.40 -44.51
N PRO A 183 16.45 -15.33 -44.69
CA PRO A 183 17.29 -16.52 -44.61
C PRO A 183 17.27 -17.10 -43.21
N ASP A 184 17.54 -18.39 -43.09
CA ASP A 184 17.72 -19.05 -41.82
C ASP A 184 18.92 -18.46 -41.09
N CYS A 185 18.78 -18.23 -39.76
CA CYS A 185 19.87 -17.71 -38.93
C CYS A 185 20.91 -18.79 -38.56
N GLY A 186 20.60 -20.06 -38.84
CA GLY A 186 21.46 -21.23 -38.57
C GLY A 186 20.71 -22.53 -38.89
N PRO A 187 21.37 -23.69 -38.66
CA PRO A 187 20.78 -24.99 -38.95
C PRO A 187 19.54 -25.34 -38.13
N ASP A 188 19.40 -24.78 -36.94
CA ASP A 188 18.29 -25.00 -36.04
C ASP A 188 17.25 -23.87 -36.09
N CYS A 189 17.18 -23.11 -37.18
CA CYS A 189 16.23 -22.02 -37.36
C CYS A 189 14.79 -22.57 -37.49
N GLY A 190 13.95 -22.28 -36.53
CA GLY A 190 12.57 -22.78 -36.44
C GLY A 190 11.67 -21.87 -35.59
N PRO A 191 10.43 -22.28 -35.35
CA PRO A 191 9.46 -21.51 -34.55
C PRO A 191 9.94 -21.09 -33.15
N GLY A 192 10.75 -21.89 -32.46
CA GLY A 192 11.38 -21.51 -31.19
C GLY A 192 12.55 -20.52 -31.30
N CYS A 193 12.90 -20.03 -32.53
CA CYS A 193 14.03 -19.14 -32.72
C CYS A 193 13.66 -17.67 -32.62
N HIS A 194 14.39 -16.89 -31.84
CA HIS A 194 14.18 -15.44 -31.64
C HIS A 194 14.75 -14.57 -32.78
N CYS A 195 15.15 -15.13 -33.90
CA CYS A 195 15.71 -14.36 -35.02
C CYS A 195 14.70 -13.47 -35.76
N GLY A 196 13.41 -13.58 -35.44
CA GLY A 196 12.33 -12.82 -36.05
C GLY A 196 11.88 -13.32 -37.45
N LYS A 197 12.30 -14.51 -37.86
CA LYS A 197 11.76 -15.18 -39.05
C LYS A 197 10.37 -15.74 -38.78
N TYR A 198 10.18 -16.35 -37.60
CA TYR A 198 8.93 -16.92 -37.15
C TYR A 198 8.24 -15.96 -36.18
N THR A 199 6.97 -15.65 -36.46
CA THR A 199 6.14 -14.83 -35.57
C THR A 199 4.86 -15.59 -35.25
N GLU A 200 4.65 -15.91 -33.98
CA GLU A 200 3.43 -16.57 -33.51
C GLU A 200 2.20 -15.72 -33.81
N LEU A 201 1.19 -16.35 -34.38
CA LEU A 201 -0.11 -15.76 -34.71
C LEU A 201 -1.18 -16.19 -33.70
N GLY A 202 -1.09 -17.41 -33.18
CA GLY A 202 -2.07 -17.88 -32.21
C GLY A 202 -1.84 -19.34 -31.83
N ASN A 203 -2.49 -19.75 -30.75
CA ASN A 203 -2.35 -21.05 -30.16
C ASN A 203 -3.70 -21.77 -30.06
N ASP A 204 -3.71 -23.07 -30.40
CA ASP A 204 -4.82 -23.99 -30.27
C ASP A 204 -4.47 -25.08 -29.26
N VAL A 205 -5.07 -25.04 -28.08
CA VAL A 205 -4.81 -25.99 -26.99
C VAL A 205 -5.80 -27.15 -27.02
N PHE A 206 -5.31 -28.38 -26.98
CA PHE A 206 -6.09 -29.61 -26.99
C PHE A 206 -6.12 -30.24 -25.60
N MET A 207 -6.99 -29.73 -24.72
CA MET A 207 -7.09 -30.16 -23.33
C MET A 207 -7.72 -31.56 -23.26
N GLN A 208 -6.92 -32.52 -22.87
CA GLN A 208 -7.33 -33.91 -22.72
C GLN A 208 -6.83 -34.56 -21.44
N TYR A 209 -6.09 -33.84 -20.61
CA TYR A 209 -5.56 -34.27 -19.33
C TYR A 209 -5.94 -33.32 -18.20
N GLU A 210 -5.99 -33.84 -16.98
CA GLU A 210 -6.08 -33.08 -15.74
C GLU A 210 -4.78 -33.28 -14.96
N LYS A 211 -4.10 -32.18 -14.64
CA LYS A 211 -2.92 -32.17 -13.80
C LYS A 211 -3.33 -31.98 -12.35
N HIS A 212 -2.95 -32.91 -11.49
CA HIS A 212 -3.23 -32.90 -10.07
C HIS A 212 -2.14 -32.12 -9.31
N HIS A 213 -2.40 -31.79 -8.02
CA HIS A 213 -1.47 -31.04 -7.17
C HIS A 213 -0.12 -31.73 -6.94
N ASP A 214 -0.04 -33.05 -7.08
CA ASP A 214 1.19 -33.84 -7.01
C ASP A 214 1.92 -33.94 -8.36
N GLY A 215 1.37 -33.31 -9.40
CA GLY A 215 1.95 -33.21 -10.74
C GLY A 215 1.59 -34.36 -11.69
N HIS A 216 0.91 -35.44 -11.22
CA HIS A 216 0.53 -36.53 -12.12
C HIS A 216 -0.63 -36.11 -13.04
N LEU A 217 -0.69 -36.73 -14.25
CA LEU A 217 -1.72 -36.47 -15.26
C LEU A 217 -2.73 -37.61 -15.31
N THR A 218 -4.01 -37.25 -15.37
CA THR A 218 -5.08 -38.20 -15.68
C THR A 218 -5.89 -37.73 -16.88
N PRO A 219 -6.48 -38.64 -17.68
CA PRO A 219 -7.35 -38.23 -18.79
C PRO A 219 -8.57 -37.48 -18.27
N LEU A 220 -8.91 -36.34 -18.91
CA LEU A 220 -10.16 -35.62 -18.66
C LEU A 220 -11.39 -36.48 -19.06
N LYS A 221 -12.50 -36.24 -18.41
CA LYS A 221 -13.80 -36.87 -18.74
C LYS A 221 -14.29 -36.54 -20.14
N GLN A 222 -13.92 -35.36 -20.63
CA GLN A 222 -14.23 -34.86 -21.97
C GLN A 222 -13.00 -34.20 -22.58
N LYS A 223 -12.85 -34.27 -23.90
CA LYS A 223 -11.81 -33.58 -24.62
C LYS A 223 -12.27 -32.17 -24.97
N ASN A 224 -11.51 -31.17 -24.64
CA ASN A 224 -11.85 -29.78 -24.89
C ASN A 224 -10.86 -29.12 -25.85
N VAL A 225 -11.32 -28.09 -26.52
CA VAL A 225 -10.46 -27.17 -27.24
C VAL A 225 -10.49 -25.82 -26.53
N ASP A 226 -9.35 -25.26 -26.28
CA ASP A 226 -9.14 -23.88 -25.87
C ASP A 226 -8.32 -23.17 -26.92
N THR A 227 -8.72 -21.95 -27.26
CA THR A 227 -8.03 -21.15 -28.25
C THR A 227 -7.87 -19.75 -27.73
N GLY A 228 -6.64 -19.26 -27.73
CA GLY A 228 -6.31 -17.91 -27.31
C GLY A 228 -5.38 -17.22 -28.31
N TRP A 229 -5.91 -16.22 -29.04
CA TRP A 229 -5.13 -15.43 -29.99
C TRP A 229 -5.08 -13.97 -29.54
N GLY A 230 -3.88 -13.40 -29.43
CA GLY A 230 -3.71 -12.00 -29.02
C GLY A 230 -4.18 -11.04 -30.11
N LEU A 231 -5.22 -10.22 -29.79
CA LEU A 231 -5.80 -9.29 -30.74
C LEU A 231 -4.75 -8.28 -31.24
N GLU A 232 -4.00 -7.66 -30.32
CA GLU A 232 -3.02 -6.63 -30.65
C GLU A 232 -1.93 -7.15 -31.59
N ARG A 233 -1.46 -8.37 -31.34
CA ARG A 233 -0.41 -9.01 -32.16
C ARG A 233 -0.92 -9.30 -33.57
N ILE A 234 -2.07 -9.93 -33.69
CA ILE A 234 -2.71 -10.23 -35.00
C ILE A 234 -3.01 -8.94 -35.74
N LEU A 235 -3.58 -7.94 -35.08
CA LEU A 235 -3.92 -6.66 -35.70
C LEU A 235 -2.69 -5.93 -36.23
N ALA A 236 -1.60 -5.89 -35.44
CA ALA A 236 -0.34 -5.31 -35.90
C ALA A 236 0.17 -6.02 -37.15
N PHE A 237 0.10 -7.33 -37.15
CA PHE A 237 0.57 -8.13 -38.28
C PHE A 237 -0.26 -7.89 -39.52
N LEU A 238 -1.60 -7.93 -39.40
CA LEU A 238 -2.52 -7.70 -40.52
C LEU A 238 -2.34 -6.30 -41.13
N ASN A 239 -2.02 -5.31 -40.32
CA ASN A 239 -1.79 -3.93 -40.74
C ASN A 239 -0.32 -3.66 -41.21
N GLY A 240 0.46 -4.70 -41.38
CA GLY A 240 1.81 -4.61 -41.94
C GLY A 240 2.88 -4.06 -41.01
N THR A 241 2.63 -4.08 -39.69
CA THR A 241 3.59 -3.71 -38.68
C THR A 241 3.88 -4.87 -37.72
N ARG A 242 5.03 -4.83 -37.06
CA ARG A 242 5.37 -5.73 -35.93
C ARG A 242 5.44 -4.98 -34.61
N ASP A 243 5.00 -3.74 -34.62
CA ASP A 243 4.97 -2.86 -33.46
C ASP A 243 3.51 -2.65 -33.04
N VAL A 244 3.12 -3.24 -31.92
CA VAL A 244 1.75 -3.14 -31.41
C VAL A 244 1.35 -1.70 -31.07
N TYR A 245 2.32 -0.82 -30.82
CA TYR A 245 2.06 0.59 -30.54
C TYR A 245 1.72 1.42 -31.78
N ARG A 246 1.74 0.81 -32.96
CA ARG A 246 1.33 1.44 -34.24
C ARG A 246 -0.10 1.06 -34.68
N ILE A 247 -0.80 0.20 -33.93
CA ILE A 247 -2.20 -0.13 -34.20
C ILE A 247 -3.15 0.97 -33.67
N ASP A 248 -4.39 0.92 -34.08
CA ASP A 248 -5.43 1.90 -33.72
C ASP A 248 -5.70 2.01 -32.22
N LEU A 249 -5.37 0.97 -31.42
CA LEU A 249 -5.49 0.99 -29.95
C LEU A 249 -4.42 1.87 -29.27
N PHE A 250 -3.29 2.14 -29.92
CA PHE A 250 -2.18 2.91 -29.33
C PHE A 250 -1.77 4.12 -30.18
N ALA A 251 -1.87 4.05 -31.49
CA ALA A 251 -1.38 5.08 -32.39
C ALA A 251 -1.93 6.49 -32.07
N PRO A 252 -3.22 6.68 -31.73
CA PRO A 252 -3.73 7.99 -31.33
C PRO A 252 -3.05 8.53 -30.07
N VAL A 253 -2.80 7.66 -29.08
CA VAL A 253 -2.14 8.02 -27.82
C VAL A 253 -0.67 8.36 -28.07
N ILE A 254 0.03 7.57 -28.85
CA ILE A 254 1.43 7.86 -29.24
C ILE A 254 1.52 9.21 -29.97
N ALA A 255 0.59 9.50 -30.89
CA ALA A 255 0.55 10.80 -31.58
C ALA A 255 0.28 11.97 -30.62
N TYR A 256 -0.56 11.76 -29.61
CA TYR A 256 -0.78 12.76 -28.56
C TYR A 256 0.50 12.99 -27.75
N ILE A 257 1.18 11.92 -27.32
CA ILE A 257 2.44 12.01 -26.57
C ILE A 257 3.51 12.74 -27.40
N GLU A 258 3.66 12.41 -28.68
CA GLU A 258 4.58 13.14 -29.59
C GLU A 258 4.28 14.64 -29.62
N LYS A 259 2.99 14.99 -29.74
CA LYS A 259 2.56 16.39 -29.81
C LYS A 259 2.91 17.18 -28.57
N VAL A 260 2.70 16.58 -27.38
CA VAL A 260 2.87 17.27 -26.09
C VAL A 260 4.35 17.27 -25.67
N SER A 261 5.07 16.15 -25.83
CA SER A 261 6.47 16.02 -25.48
C SER A 261 7.41 16.73 -26.46
N GLY A 262 6.97 16.92 -27.72
CA GLY A 262 7.82 17.41 -28.81
C GLY A 262 8.82 16.37 -29.35
N THR A 263 8.76 15.12 -28.87
CA THR A 263 9.65 14.01 -29.27
C THR A 263 8.91 13.10 -30.26
N LYS A 264 9.62 12.67 -31.30
CA LYS A 264 9.06 11.74 -32.29
C LYS A 264 9.28 10.28 -31.88
N TYR A 265 8.29 9.45 -32.17
CA TYR A 265 8.37 8.02 -31.94
C TYR A 265 9.48 7.40 -32.79
N GLU A 266 10.33 6.56 -32.21
CA GLU A 266 11.51 5.94 -32.82
C GLU A 266 12.67 6.92 -33.18
N GLU A 267 12.62 8.18 -32.75
CA GLU A 267 13.73 9.12 -32.91
C GLU A 267 14.82 8.89 -31.85
N ASP A 268 14.43 8.64 -30.61
CA ASP A 268 15.28 8.28 -29.48
C ASP A 268 14.77 7.00 -28.83
N GLU A 269 15.64 6.01 -28.65
CA GLU A 269 15.26 4.69 -28.15
C GLU A 269 14.72 4.75 -26.71
N LYS A 270 15.36 5.54 -25.84
CA LYS A 270 14.98 5.68 -24.42
C LYS A 270 13.64 6.41 -24.27
N LEU A 271 13.43 7.48 -25.05
CA LEU A 271 12.17 8.22 -25.03
C LEU A 271 11.05 7.41 -25.70
N THR A 272 11.35 6.67 -26.76
CA THR A 272 10.40 5.74 -27.41
C THR A 272 9.95 4.65 -26.44
N ARG A 273 10.90 4.07 -25.70
CA ARG A 273 10.56 3.11 -24.61
C ARG A 273 9.64 3.73 -23.57
N SER A 274 9.90 4.99 -23.20
CA SER A 274 9.06 5.72 -22.24
C SER A 274 7.66 5.98 -22.79
N MET A 275 7.50 6.27 -24.07
CA MET A 275 6.18 6.43 -24.72
C MET A 275 5.37 5.13 -24.68
N ARG A 276 6.00 3.99 -24.97
CA ARG A 276 5.36 2.67 -24.92
C ARG A 276 4.89 2.32 -23.52
N ILE A 277 5.77 2.47 -22.53
CA ILE A 277 5.46 2.20 -21.13
C ILE A 277 4.30 3.09 -20.65
N LEU A 278 4.34 4.37 -20.95
CA LEU A 278 3.28 5.30 -20.56
C LEU A 278 1.93 4.91 -21.19
N ALA A 279 1.91 4.63 -22.50
CA ALA A 279 0.70 4.25 -23.21
C ALA A 279 0.11 2.94 -22.67
N ASP A 280 0.93 1.90 -22.50
CA ASP A 280 0.47 0.62 -21.95
C ASP A 280 -0.04 0.73 -20.52
N HIS A 281 0.72 1.37 -19.65
CA HIS A 281 0.40 1.39 -18.22
C HIS A 281 -0.81 2.26 -17.89
N ILE A 282 -1.01 3.38 -18.60
CA ILE A 282 -2.25 4.16 -18.46
C ILE A 282 -3.44 3.36 -18.99
N ARG A 283 -3.30 2.68 -20.14
CA ARG A 283 -4.33 1.79 -20.69
C ARG A 283 -4.75 0.74 -19.66
N THR A 284 -3.77 0.00 -19.14
CA THR A 284 -4.02 -1.07 -18.16
C THR A 284 -4.66 -0.52 -16.89
N SER A 285 -4.20 0.63 -16.40
CA SER A 285 -4.76 1.27 -15.21
C SER A 285 -6.22 1.69 -15.41
N VAL A 286 -6.55 2.25 -16.57
CA VAL A 286 -7.93 2.61 -16.95
C VAL A 286 -8.83 1.38 -16.95
N MET A 287 -8.35 0.27 -17.57
CA MET A 287 -9.10 -0.98 -17.63
C MET A 287 -9.36 -1.56 -16.23
N LEU A 288 -8.36 -1.60 -15.37
CA LEU A 288 -8.48 -2.16 -14.01
C LEU A 288 -9.36 -1.32 -13.08
N ILE A 289 -9.23 0.01 -13.11
CA ILE A 289 -10.07 0.89 -12.28
C ILE A 289 -11.50 0.92 -12.79
N GLY A 290 -11.68 0.89 -14.11
CA GLY A 290 -12.99 0.95 -14.77
C GLY A 290 -13.73 -0.38 -14.82
N ASP A 291 -13.08 -1.48 -14.45
CA ASP A 291 -13.66 -2.82 -14.36
C ASP A 291 -14.85 -2.86 -13.38
N GLU A 292 -15.69 -3.89 -13.47
CA GLU A 292 -16.81 -4.07 -12.52
C GLU A 292 -16.34 -4.27 -11.07
N ALA A 293 -15.14 -4.82 -10.88
CA ALA A 293 -14.50 -4.96 -9.58
C ALA A 293 -13.97 -3.62 -9.01
N LYS A 294 -13.90 -2.55 -9.83
CA LYS A 294 -13.45 -1.20 -9.42
C LYS A 294 -12.16 -1.23 -8.62
N LEU A 295 -11.13 -1.89 -9.15
CA LEU A 295 -9.87 -2.07 -8.43
C LEU A 295 -9.23 -0.74 -8.06
N LEU A 296 -8.85 -0.58 -6.79
CA LEU A 296 -8.18 0.61 -6.27
C LEU A 296 -6.69 0.37 -6.03
N PRO A 297 -5.83 1.40 -6.24
CA PRO A 297 -4.41 1.31 -5.89
C PRO A 297 -4.23 1.06 -4.38
N SER A 298 -3.49 0.01 -4.01
CA SER A 298 -3.23 -0.36 -2.61
C SER A 298 -1.78 -0.80 -2.38
N ASN A 299 -1.44 -1.22 -1.16
CA ASN A 299 -0.11 -1.74 -0.82
C ASN A 299 0.03 -3.25 -0.95
N VAL A 300 -1.06 -3.96 -1.28
CA VAL A 300 -1.10 -5.42 -1.29
C VAL A 300 -1.89 -5.94 -2.50
N GLY A 301 -1.59 -7.17 -2.91
CA GLY A 301 -2.34 -7.90 -3.93
C GLY A 301 -2.47 -7.16 -5.26
N ALA A 302 -3.62 -7.31 -5.90
CA ALA A 302 -3.92 -6.71 -7.21
C ALA A 302 -3.81 -5.17 -7.22
N GLY A 303 -4.21 -4.52 -6.11
CA GLY A 303 -4.09 -3.06 -5.99
C GLY A 303 -2.65 -2.56 -5.92
N TYR A 304 -1.71 -3.38 -5.43
CA TYR A 304 -0.27 -3.05 -5.49
C TYR A 304 0.24 -3.04 -6.93
N VAL A 305 -0.16 -4.01 -7.73
CA VAL A 305 0.19 -4.06 -9.16
C VAL A 305 -0.33 -2.81 -9.88
N LEU A 306 -1.59 -2.46 -9.68
CA LEU A 306 -2.17 -1.24 -10.25
C LEU A 306 -1.40 0.01 -9.82
N ARG A 307 -1.05 0.12 -8.54
CA ARG A 307 -0.22 1.23 -8.03
C ARG A 307 1.15 1.27 -8.70
N ARG A 308 1.81 0.14 -8.89
CA ARG A 308 3.10 0.03 -9.58
C ARG A 308 2.99 0.54 -11.02
N LEU A 309 1.95 0.15 -11.75
CA LEU A 309 1.70 0.60 -13.13
C LEU A 309 1.53 2.12 -13.21
N ILE A 310 0.66 2.69 -12.35
CA ILE A 310 0.42 4.14 -12.33
C ILE A 310 1.73 4.89 -12.03
N ARG A 311 2.47 4.48 -11.03
CA ARG A 311 3.73 5.14 -10.63
C ARG A 311 4.79 5.06 -11.70
N ARG A 312 4.90 3.92 -12.37
CA ARG A 312 5.80 3.74 -13.50
C ARG A 312 5.40 4.62 -14.69
N ALA A 313 4.10 4.72 -14.99
CA ALA A 313 3.58 5.65 -16.00
C ALA A 313 3.91 7.12 -15.67
N VAL A 314 3.71 7.56 -14.43
CA VAL A 314 4.05 8.93 -13.97
C VAL A 314 5.54 9.23 -14.18
N ARG A 315 6.42 8.30 -13.81
CA ARG A 315 7.87 8.47 -13.99
C ARG A 315 8.23 8.66 -15.48
N HIS A 316 7.73 7.76 -16.35
CA HIS A 316 8.01 7.84 -17.79
C HIS A 316 7.33 9.06 -18.44
N GLY A 317 6.17 9.48 -17.96
CA GLY A 317 5.55 10.74 -18.34
C GLY A 317 6.44 11.95 -18.02
N ARG A 318 7.05 11.97 -16.85
CA ARG A 318 8.02 13.03 -16.47
C ARG A 318 9.28 13.03 -17.33
N MET A 319 9.79 11.87 -17.74
CA MET A 319 10.92 11.79 -18.70
C MET A 319 10.56 12.42 -20.06
N LEU A 320 9.30 12.39 -20.42
CA LEU A 320 8.74 13.00 -21.63
C LEU A 320 8.25 14.45 -21.41
N ASN A 321 8.48 15.03 -20.23
CA ASN A 321 8.02 16.35 -19.80
C ASN A 321 6.48 16.52 -19.77
N LEU A 322 5.73 15.43 -19.64
CA LEU A 322 4.27 15.46 -19.50
C LEU A 322 3.87 15.82 -18.07
N LYS A 323 2.70 16.47 -17.95
CA LYS A 323 2.08 16.84 -16.68
C LYS A 323 0.96 15.86 -16.32
N THR A 324 0.46 15.95 -15.09
CA THR A 324 -0.70 15.15 -14.62
C THR A 324 -1.89 15.27 -15.57
N GLU A 325 -2.19 16.49 -16.07
CA GLU A 325 -3.29 16.73 -16.99
C GLU A 325 -3.13 15.97 -18.32
N ASP A 326 -1.89 15.80 -18.78
CA ASP A 326 -1.61 15.05 -20.01
C ASP A 326 -1.87 13.54 -19.82
N LEU A 327 -1.48 12.99 -18.66
CA LEU A 327 -1.75 11.60 -18.31
C LEU A 327 -3.25 11.33 -18.19
N LEU A 328 -3.99 12.25 -17.58
CA LEU A 328 -5.46 12.16 -17.50
C LEU A 328 -6.11 12.29 -18.88
N THR A 329 -5.56 13.11 -19.77
CA THR A 329 -6.03 13.21 -21.17
C THR A 329 -5.82 11.89 -21.91
N ILE A 330 -4.66 11.22 -21.72
CA ILE A 330 -4.40 9.89 -22.27
C ILE A 330 -5.43 8.87 -21.74
N ALA A 331 -5.70 8.88 -20.44
CA ALA A 331 -6.72 8.03 -19.85
C ALA A 331 -8.11 8.29 -20.47
N GLN A 332 -8.47 9.55 -20.67
CA GLN A 332 -9.72 9.94 -21.29
C GLN A 332 -9.81 9.47 -22.75
N MET A 333 -8.73 9.55 -23.52
CA MET A 333 -8.68 9.03 -24.90
C MET A 333 -8.97 7.53 -24.94
N TYR A 334 -8.42 6.74 -24.01
CA TYR A 334 -8.74 5.32 -23.91
C TYR A 334 -10.22 5.09 -23.62
N ILE A 335 -10.84 5.88 -22.75
CA ILE A 335 -12.24 5.71 -22.36
C ILE A 335 -13.19 6.14 -23.49
N ASP A 336 -13.01 7.35 -24.05
CA ASP A 336 -13.98 8.00 -24.94
C ASP A 336 -13.77 7.66 -26.41
N ASP A 337 -12.49 7.53 -26.86
CA ASP A 337 -12.17 7.45 -28.27
C ASP A 337 -11.83 6.02 -28.72
N ILE A 338 -11.18 5.22 -27.84
CA ILE A 338 -10.61 3.93 -28.23
C ILE A 338 -11.49 2.77 -27.80
N TYR A 339 -11.99 2.79 -26.55
CA TYR A 339 -12.72 1.65 -25.98
C TYR A 339 -14.19 1.90 -25.70
N ALA A 340 -14.74 3.05 -26.08
CA ALA A 340 -16.12 3.41 -25.78
C ALA A 340 -17.14 2.40 -26.31
N GLU A 341 -16.93 1.86 -27.51
CA GLU A 341 -17.82 0.86 -28.15
C GLU A 341 -17.61 -0.54 -27.55
N SER A 342 -16.34 -0.94 -27.34
CA SER A 342 -16.00 -2.30 -26.94
C SER A 342 -16.16 -2.54 -25.44
N TYR A 343 -15.98 -1.50 -24.60
CA TYR A 343 -16.07 -1.54 -23.15
C TYR A 343 -16.95 -0.40 -22.59
N PRO A 344 -18.27 -0.45 -22.80
CA PRO A 344 -19.18 0.63 -22.41
C PRO A 344 -19.20 0.90 -20.89
N LEU A 345 -18.76 -0.06 -20.07
CA LEU A 345 -18.59 0.11 -18.63
C LEU A 345 -17.56 1.18 -18.29
N LEU A 346 -16.49 1.31 -19.10
CA LEU A 346 -15.49 2.37 -18.90
C LEU A 346 -16.09 3.76 -19.01
N VAL A 347 -16.97 3.96 -20.00
CA VAL A 347 -17.68 5.24 -20.19
C VAL A 347 -18.57 5.54 -18.99
N LYS A 348 -19.28 4.53 -18.48
CA LYS A 348 -20.13 4.64 -17.28
C LYS A 348 -19.31 5.00 -16.03
N ASN A 349 -18.11 4.45 -15.91
CA ASN A 349 -17.23 4.63 -14.74
C ASN A 349 -16.20 5.76 -14.94
N LYS A 350 -16.28 6.56 -16.02
CA LYS A 350 -15.27 7.54 -16.42
C LYS A 350 -14.86 8.48 -15.28
N GLU A 351 -15.81 9.13 -14.63
CA GLU A 351 -15.55 10.08 -13.53
C GLU A 351 -14.78 9.41 -12.39
N PHE A 352 -15.18 8.18 -12.05
CA PHE A 352 -14.51 7.38 -11.03
C PHE A 352 -13.07 7.05 -11.45
N VAL A 353 -12.85 6.56 -12.68
CA VAL A 353 -11.53 6.22 -13.20
C VAL A 353 -10.58 7.42 -13.15
N LEU A 354 -11.02 8.57 -13.69
CA LEU A 354 -10.19 9.78 -13.74
C LEU A 354 -9.89 10.32 -12.35
N SER A 355 -10.86 10.25 -11.43
CA SER A 355 -10.68 10.69 -10.04
C SER A 355 -9.64 9.82 -9.30
N GLU A 356 -9.77 8.50 -9.36
CA GLU A 356 -8.86 7.58 -8.67
C GLU A 356 -7.45 7.60 -9.27
N LEU A 357 -7.35 7.66 -10.59
CA LEU A 357 -6.08 7.82 -11.28
C LEU A 357 -5.39 9.13 -10.86
N LYS A 358 -6.12 10.25 -10.85
CA LYS A 358 -5.60 11.54 -10.41
C LYS A 358 -5.10 11.51 -8.97
N LYS A 359 -5.87 10.93 -8.05
CA LYS A 359 -5.49 10.81 -6.63
C LYS A 359 -4.15 10.08 -6.45
N GLU A 360 -3.94 8.96 -7.16
CA GLU A 360 -2.69 8.20 -7.04
C GLU A 360 -1.52 8.92 -7.73
N ILE A 361 -1.75 9.60 -8.87
CA ILE A 361 -0.75 10.44 -9.56
C ILE A 361 -0.29 11.57 -8.64
N ASP A 362 -1.21 12.39 -8.12
CA ASP A 362 -0.91 13.53 -7.24
C ASP A 362 -0.15 13.07 -5.97
N ARG A 363 -0.59 11.94 -5.37
CA ARG A 363 0.09 11.35 -4.22
C ARG A 363 1.51 10.94 -4.54
N PHE A 364 1.73 10.29 -5.68
CA PHE A 364 3.07 9.84 -6.07
C PHE A 364 3.95 10.99 -6.48
N GLU A 365 3.45 12.01 -7.16
CA GLU A 365 4.21 13.21 -7.51
C GLU A 365 4.80 13.92 -6.28
N SER A 366 4.01 14.03 -5.20
CA SER A 366 4.47 14.61 -3.94
C SER A 366 5.60 13.80 -3.27
N THR A 367 5.55 12.47 -3.40
CA THR A 367 6.56 11.56 -2.82
C THR A 367 7.76 11.33 -3.75
N LEU A 368 7.54 11.34 -5.07
CA LEU A 368 8.57 11.10 -6.08
C LEU A 368 9.71 12.12 -6.00
N GLU A 369 9.40 13.40 -5.83
CA GLU A 369 10.41 14.45 -5.75
C GLU A 369 11.33 14.25 -4.54
N ASN A 370 10.76 13.89 -3.38
CA ASN A 370 11.54 13.64 -2.17
C ASN A 370 12.30 12.31 -2.26
N GLY A 371 11.66 11.26 -2.78
CA GLY A 371 12.30 9.96 -3.00
C GLY A 371 13.45 10.02 -3.99
N MET A 372 13.32 10.78 -5.07
CA MET A 372 14.40 11.03 -6.04
C MET A 372 15.57 11.82 -5.46
N LYS A 373 15.30 12.79 -4.59
CA LYS A 373 16.37 13.52 -3.86
C LYS A 373 17.16 12.56 -2.97
N GLU A 374 16.46 11.68 -2.26
CA GLU A 374 17.09 10.73 -1.35
C GLU A 374 17.81 9.62 -2.10
N PHE A 375 17.22 9.09 -3.18
CA PHE A 375 17.90 8.15 -4.08
C PHE A 375 19.21 8.69 -4.63
N LYS A 376 19.24 9.97 -5.07
CA LYS A 376 20.47 10.61 -5.53
C LYS A 376 21.54 10.69 -4.45
N LYS A 377 21.19 10.96 -3.19
CA LYS A 377 22.14 10.96 -2.08
C LYS A 377 22.72 9.56 -1.85
N ILE A 378 21.85 8.53 -1.85
CA ILE A 378 22.29 7.14 -1.73
C ILE A 378 23.23 6.79 -2.89
N LEU A 379 22.91 7.21 -4.10
CA LEU A 379 23.73 7.00 -5.28
C LEU A 379 25.09 7.67 -5.17
N GLU A 380 25.16 8.94 -4.74
CA GLU A 380 26.40 9.66 -4.50
C GLU A 380 27.26 8.96 -3.45
N GLN A 381 26.65 8.54 -2.34
CA GLN A 381 27.33 7.77 -1.30
C GLN A 381 27.90 6.46 -1.84
N LYS A 382 27.13 5.70 -2.62
CA LYS A 382 27.59 4.44 -3.21
C LYS A 382 28.70 4.64 -4.24
N LYS A 383 28.66 5.73 -5.00
CA LYS A 383 29.77 6.12 -5.89
C LYS A 383 31.05 6.47 -5.13
N GLU A 384 30.96 7.17 -4.00
CA GLU A 384 32.11 7.45 -3.12
C GLU A 384 32.69 6.16 -2.50
N GLU A 385 31.81 5.26 -2.06
CA GLU A 385 32.18 3.93 -1.53
C GLU A 385 32.71 2.98 -2.61
N LYS A 386 32.61 3.33 -3.90
CA LYS A 386 32.90 2.48 -5.06
C LYS A 386 32.10 1.14 -5.02
N SER A 387 30.93 1.18 -4.43
CA SER A 387 30.02 0.06 -4.40
C SER A 387 29.34 -0.10 -5.78
N VAL A 388 29.06 -1.35 -6.14
CA VAL A 388 28.27 -1.69 -7.34
C VAL A 388 26.82 -2.06 -6.99
N GLU A 389 26.45 -1.88 -5.72
CA GLU A 389 25.16 -2.32 -5.22
C GLU A 389 24.59 -1.34 -4.17
N ILE A 390 23.28 -1.12 -4.24
CA ILE A 390 22.49 -0.47 -3.18
C ILE A 390 22.05 -1.54 -2.20
N ASP A 391 22.38 -1.39 -0.93
CA ASP A 391 22.02 -2.35 0.10
C ASP A 391 20.51 -2.39 0.38
N GLY A 392 20.02 -3.54 0.85
CA GLY A 392 18.61 -3.78 1.07
C GLY A 392 17.96 -2.86 2.10
N LYS A 393 18.72 -2.36 3.09
CA LYS A 393 18.19 -1.40 4.08
C LYS A 393 17.95 -0.02 3.46
N SER A 394 18.85 0.43 2.58
CA SER A 394 18.67 1.67 1.84
C SER A 394 17.48 1.59 0.87
N ALA A 395 17.32 0.45 0.20
CA ALA A 395 16.16 0.21 -0.65
C ALA A 395 14.85 0.16 0.17
N PHE A 396 14.88 -0.49 1.33
CA PHE A 396 13.73 -0.55 2.24
C PHE A 396 13.39 0.83 2.82
N TYR A 397 14.36 1.65 3.15
CA TYR A 397 14.16 3.03 3.62
C TYR A 397 13.45 3.89 2.56
N LEU A 398 13.83 3.77 1.29
CA LEU A 398 13.13 4.43 0.18
C LEU A 398 11.68 3.95 0.06
N TYR A 399 11.44 2.66 0.24
CA TYR A 399 10.11 2.07 0.17
C TYR A 399 9.22 2.50 1.35
N ASP A 400 9.71 2.34 2.58
CA ASP A 400 8.94 2.54 3.81
C ASP A 400 8.66 4.02 4.08
N THR A 401 9.68 4.88 3.89
CA THR A 401 9.60 6.31 4.23
C THR A 401 9.03 7.17 3.11
N PHE A 402 9.39 6.85 1.87
CA PHE A 402 9.01 7.66 0.70
C PHE A 402 8.00 6.97 -0.22
N GLY A 403 7.55 5.75 0.11
CA GLY A 403 6.64 4.99 -0.74
C GLY A 403 7.21 4.71 -2.14
N PHE A 404 8.53 4.61 -2.26
CA PHE A 404 9.25 4.34 -3.50
C PHE A 404 9.27 2.84 -3.75
N PRO A 405 8.57 2.29 -4.75
CA PRO A 405 8.52 0.86 -4.98
C PRO A 405 9.93 0.27 -5.17
N LEU A 406 10.15 -0.97 -4.70
CA LEU A 406 11.44 -1.65 -4.85
C LEU A 406 11.85 -1.71 -6.32
N GLU A 407 10.92 -2.07 -7.18
CA GLU A 407 11.13 -2.23 -8.62
C GLU A 407 11.57 -0.91 -9.28
N LEU A 408 11.05 0.22 -8.80
CA LEU A 408 11.49 1.54 -9.24
C LEU A 408 12.92 1.83 -8.79
N THR A 409 13.27 1.43 -7.57
CA THR A 409 14.65 1.53 -7.06
C THR A 409 15.61 0.67 -7.88
N VAL A 410 15.19 -0.57 -8.23
CA VAL A 410 15.97 -1.48 -9.08
C VAL A 410 16.16 -0.90 -10.48
N GLU A 411 15.10 -0.40 -11.12
CA GLU A 411 15.17 0.19 -12.45
C GLU A 411 16.11 1.41 -12.49
N LEU A 412 16.01 2.31 -11.50
CA LEU A 412 16.89 3.49 -11.38
C LEU A 412 18.35 3.11 -11.09
N ALA A 413 18.56 2.09 -10.26
CA ALA A 413 19.91 1.60 -9.95
C ALA A 413 20.55 0.98 -11.19
N GLN A 414 19.81 0.19 -11.98
CA GLN A 414 20.28 -0.40 -13.24
C GLN A 414 20.64 0.67 -14.29
N GLU A 415 19.87 1.76 -14.39
CA GLU A 415 20.20 2.91 -15.26
C GLU A 415 21.56 3.55 -14.92
N GLU A 416 21.96 3.47 -13.64
CA GLU A 416 23.24 3.98 -13.14
C GLU A 416 24.33 2.89 -13.06
N GLY A 417 24.05 1.68 -13.54
CA GLY A 417 24.97 0.55 -13.56
C GLY A 417 25.17 -0.13 -12.20
N LEU A 418 24.23 0.06 -11.27
CA LEU A 418 24.23 -0.55 -9.94
C LEU A 418 23.19 -1.68 -9.87
N LYS A 419 23.39 -2.61 -8.92
CA LYS A 419 22.41 -3.61 -8.50
C LYS A 419 21.71 -3.18 -7.21
N VAL A 420 20.65 -3.87 -6.83
CA VAL A 420 19.98 -3.71 -5.53
C VAL A 420 19.98 -5.06 -4.81
N ASP A 421 20.30 -5.06 -3.51
CA ASP A 421 20.19 -6.23 -2.63
C ASP A 421 18.71 -6.49 -2.29
N GLU A 422 18.01 -7.19 -3.19
CA GLU A 422 16.60 -7.52 -3.03
C GLU A 422 16.36 -8.51 -1.88
N GLU A 423 17.32 -9.41 -1.60
CA GLU A 423 17.24 -10.31 -0.44
C GLU A 423 17.34 -9.52 0.87
N GLY A 424 18.25 -8.55 0.95
CA GLY A 424 18.37 -7.65 2.10
C GLY A 424 17.13 -6.79 2.29
N PHE A 425 16.49 -6.34 1.21
CA PHE A 425 15.19 -5.66 1.27
C PHE A 425 14.11 -6.59 1.85
N ALA A 426 14.02 -7.83 1.37
CA ALA A 426 13.05 -8.81 1.86
C ALA A 426 13.27 -9.11 3.36
N ARG A 427 14.53 -9.23 3.81
CA ARG A 427 14.87 -9.37 5.24
C ARG A 427 14.43 -8.16 6.06
N ALA A 428 14.69 -6.94 5.59
CA ALA A 428 14.28 -5.72 6.30
C ALA A 428 12.74 -5.60 6.39
N MET A 429 12.03 -6.00 5.34
CA MET A 429 10.56 -6.07 5.32
C MET A 429 10.04 -7.10 6.34
N GLU A 430 10.65 -8.28 6.42
CA GLU A 430 10.22 -9.31 7.37
C GLU A 430 10.56 -8.92 8.81
N GLU A 431 11.70 -8.27 9.06
CA GLU A 431 12.03 -7.70 10.37
C GLU A 431 10.99 -6.69 10.85
N GLN A 432 10.48 -5.84 9.94
CA GLN A 432 9.41 -4.90 10.27
C GLN A 432 8.10 -5.64 10.57
N LYS A 433 7.74 -6.62 9.75
CA LYS A 433 6.56 -7.48 9.99
C LYS A 433 6.68 -8.23 11.32
N GLN A 434 7.87 -8.75 11.64
CA GLN A 434 8.11 -9.45 12.90
C GLN A 434 8.00 -8.52 14.10
N LYS A 435 8.55 -7.31 14.05
CA LYS A 435 8.35 -6.29 15.09
C LYS A 435 6.87 -5.93 15.29
N ALA A 436 6.09 -5.91 14.22
CA ALA A 436 4.64 -5.73 14.31
C ALA A 436 3.94 -6.95 14.93
N ARG A 437 4.42 -8.18 14.66
CA ARG A 437 3.92 -9.43 15.25
C ARG A 437 4.32 -9.59 16.73
N ASP A 438 5.53 -9.20 17.10
CA ASP A 438 6.03 -9.30 18.47
C ASP A 438 5.27 -8.41 19.46
N ASN A 439 4.56 -7.40 18.94
CA ASN A 439 3.61 -6.60 19.71
C ASN A 439 2.22 -7.26 19.83
N GLN A 440 2.00 -8.45 19.24
CA GLN A 440 0.77 -9.22 19.41
C GLN A 440 0.89 -10.16 20.63
N SER A 441 -0.20 -10.25 21.38
CA SER A 441 -0.30 -10.97 22.66
C SER A 441 -0.02 -12.49 22.55
N PHE A 442 0.33 -13.09 23.67
CA PHE A 442 0.61 -14.52 23.91
C PHE A 442 -0.45 -15.49 23.34
N SER A 443 -1.71 -15.06 23.23
CA SER A 443 -2.82 -15.86 22.63
C SER A 443 -2.60 -16.23 21.16
N ALA A 444 -1.83 -15.44 20.41
CA ALA A 444 -1.50 -15.76 19.00
C ALA A 444 -0.49 -16.92 18.86
N ARG A 445 0.30 -17.22 19.90
CA ARG A 445 1.25 -18.35 19.89
C ARG A 445 0.59 -19.70 20.05
N LEU A 446 -0.48 -19.79 20.84
CA LEU A 446 -1.21 -21.04 21.08
C LEU A 446 -2.07 -21.49 19.88
N SER A 447 -2.46 -20.59 18.98
CA SER A 447 -3.19 -20.95 17.76
C SER A 447 -2.34 -21.61 16.67
N THR A 448 -1.02 -21.65 16.83
CA THR A 448 -0.06 -22.23 15.86
C THR A 448 0.30 -23.69 16.13
N ASP A 449 -0.07 -24.27 17.27
CA ASP A 449 0.13 -25.69 17.58
C ASP A 449 -1.00 -26.56 17.01
N THR A 450 -1.26 -26.44 15.70
CA THR A 450 -2.31 -27.18 15.01
C THR A 450 -2.18 -28.68 15.14
N ALA A 451 -0.95 -29.21 15.13
CA ALA A 451 -0.67 -30.64 15.20
C ALA A 451 -1.20 -31.31 16.49
N LEU A 452 -1.22 -30.58 17.64
CA LEU A 452 -1.74 -31.12 18.89
C LEU A 452 -3.25 -31.37 18.81
N TYR A 453 -3.99 -30.44 18.18
CA TYR A 453 -5.46 -30.49 18.12
C TYR A 453 -5.99 -31.51 17.10
N ASP A 454 -5.18 -31.96 16.14
CA ASP A 454 -5.52 -32.99 15.17
C ASP A 454 -5.58 -34.40 15.81
N GLU A 455 -5.00 -34.58 17.01
CA GLU A 455 -5.08 -35.83 17.79
C GLU A 455 -6.45 -36.05 18.46
N LEU A 456 -7.29 -35.00 18.54
CA LEU A 456 -8.62 -35.12 19.15
C LEU A 456 -9.63 -35.79 18.22
N ASP A 457 -10.58 -36.56 18.82
CA ASP A 457 -11.66 -37.18 18.10
C ASP A 457 -12.43 -36.16 17.24
N GLU A 458 -12.60 -36.44 15.95
CA GLU A 458 -13.29 -35.55 15.00
C GLU A 458 -14.75 -35.28 15.40
N SER A 459 -15.38 -36.13 16.18
CA SER A 459 -16.75 -35.93 16.68
C SER A 459 -16.84 -34.88 17.79
N LEU A 460 -15.70 -34.52 18.42
CA LEU A 460 -15.67 -33.47 19.44
C LEU A 460 -15.71 -32.10 18.77
N VAL A 461 -16.88 -31.49 18.69
CA VAL A 461 -17.14 -30.15 18.22
C VAL A 461 -17.71 -29.31 19.38
N SER A 462 -17.32 -28.05 19.51
CA SER A 462 -17.89 -27.18 20.55
C SER A 462 -19.16 -26.49 20.05
N GLU A 463 -20.30 -26.78 20.69
CA GLU A 463 -21.57 -26.06 20.45
C GLU A 463 -21.49 -24.66 21.10
N PHE A 464 -21.56 -23.60 20.28
CA PHE A 464 -21.61 -22.22 20.78
C PHE A 464 -23.05 -21.82 21.13
N THR A 465 -23.29 -21.47 22.41
CA THR A 465 -24.60 -21.03 22.94
C THR A 465 -24.65 -19.56 23.34
N GLY A 466 -23.54 -18.85 23.12
CA GLY A 466 -23.35 -17.50 23.62
C GLY A 466 -24.10 -16.40 22.87
N TYR A 467 -24.94 -16.72 21.90
CA TYR A 467 -25.92 -15.78 21.35
C TYR A 467 -27.11 -15.59 22.30
N ASP A 468 -27.50 -16.62 22.99
CA ASP A 468 -28.73 -16.63 23.82
C ASP A 468 -28.44 -16.56 25.32
N THR A 469 -27.26 -17.03 25.76
CA THR A 469 -26.92 -17.12 27.18
C THR A 469 -25.48 -16.84 27.47
N LEU A 470 -25.19 -16.26 28.64
CA LEU A 470 -23.85 -16.03 29.15
C LEU A 470 -23.38 -17.17 30.10
N GLN A 471 -24.23 -18.18 30.35
CA GLN A 471 -23.92 -19.28 31.24
C GLN A 471 -24.33 -20.60 30.56
N ALA A 472 -23.54 -21.65 30.78
CA ALA A 472 -23.84 -22.99 30.31
C ALA A 472 -23.22 -24.04 31.24
N GLU A 473 -23.95 -25.15 31.42
CA GLU A 473 -23.37 -26.39 31.98
C GLU A 473 -22.76 -27.20 30.83
N SER A 474 -21.56 -27.72 31.02
CA SER A 474 -20.86 -28.56 30.06
C SER A 474 -19.97 -29.58 30.76
N SER A 475 -19.11 -30.24 30.01
CA SER A 475 -18.03 -31.09 30.53
C SER A 475 -16.67 -30.62 29.99
N VAL A 476 -15.63 -30.79 30.76
CA VAL A 476 -14.26 -30.57 30.35
C VAL A 476 -13.83 -31.72 29.45
N ALA A 477 -13.85 -31.49 28.11
CA ALA A 477 -13.59 -32.55 27.14
C ALA A 477 -12.09 -32.81 26.93
N ALA A 478 -11.27 -31.73 26.95
CA ALA A 478 -9.83 -31.85 26.82
C ALA A 478 -9.11 -30.67 27.53
N ILE A 479 -7.91 -30.92 27.98
CA ILE A 479 -7.01 -29.93 28.63
C ILE A 479 -5.65 -29.98 27.97
N ALA A 480 -5.14 -28.85 27.54
CA ALA A 480 -3.78 -28.68 27.01
C ALA A 480 -2.97 -27.71 27.88
N SER A 481 -1.71 -28.05 28.13
CA SER A 481 -0.73 -27.15 28.77
C SER A 481 0.66 -27.48 28.27
N ASP A 482 1.49 -26.46 28.02
CA ASP A 482 2.86 -26.58 27.53
C ASP A 482 2.98 -27.46 26.25
N GLY A 483 2.02 -27.32 25.33
CA GLY A 483 2.01 -28.05 24.05
C GLY A 483 1.70 -29.54 24.18
N LYS A 484 1.09 -30.00 25.28
CA LYS A 484 0.75 -31.41 25.55
C LYS A 484 -0.65 -31.53 26.16
N TRP A 485 -1.30 -32.68 25.90
CA TRP A 485 -2.53 -33.05 26.59
C TRP A 485 -2.27 -33.39 28.07
N GLN A 486 -3.15 -32.94 28.91
CA GLN A 486 -3.13 -33.15 30.36
C GLN A 486 -4.48 -33.73 30.85
N ASP A 487 -4.44 -34.55 31.90
CA ASP A 487 -5.66 -35.00 32.56
C ASP A 487 -6.10 -34.04 33.69
N VAL A 488 -5.19 -33.19 34.18
CA VAL A 488 -5.46 -32.28 35.29
C VAL A 488 -4.59 -31.04 35.23
N LEU A 489 -5.15 -29.88 35.57
CA LEU A 489 -4.44 -28.64 35.88
C LEU A 489 -4.59 -28.32 37.34
N SER A 490 -3.50 -27.92 38.00
CA SER A 490 -3.47 -27.51 39.41
C SER A 490 -3.45 -25.99 39.56
N GLU A 491 -3.73 -25.50 40.77
CA GLU A 491 -3.69 -24.09 41.08
C GLU A 491 -2.39 -23.38 40.61
N GLY A 492 -2.55 -22.24 39.93
CA GLY A 492 -1.48 -21.44 39.35
C GLY A 492 -1.02 -21.91 37.95
N GLN A 493 -1.42 -23.08 37.49
CA GLN A 493 -1.07 -23.57 36.14
C GLN A 493 -1.92 -22.88 35.07
N GLU A 494 -1.27 -22.53 33.98
CA GLU A 494 -1.89 -22.03 32.75
C GLU A 494 -2.18 -23.16 31.77
N GLY A 495 -3.27 -23.01 30.97
CA GLY A 495 -3.61 -23.99 29.98
C GLY A 495 -4.80 -23.59 29.11
N THR A 496 -5.19 -24.50 28.22
CA THR A 496 -6.36 -24.38 27.37
C THR A 496 -7.36 -25.48 27.71
N ILE A 497 -8.61 -25.11 27.99
CA ILE A 497 -9.70 -26.04 28.24
C ILE A 497 -10.63 -26.08 27.04
N ILE A 498 -10.99 -27.26 26.55
CA ILE A 498 -11.99 -27.49 25.52
C ILE A 498 -13.23 -28.10 26.17
N THR A 499 -14.40 -27.57 25.82
CA THR A 499 -15.69 -28.07 26.30
C THR A 499 -16.62 -28.42 25.13
N ALA A 500 -17.53 -29.36 25.30
CA ALA A 500 -18.48 -29.75 24.25
C ALA A 500 -19.54 -28.68 23.98
N LYS A 501 -19.85 -27.84 24.98
CA LYS A 501 -20.79 -26.73 24.88
C LYS A 501 -20.24 -25.51 25.60
N THR A 502 -20.37 -24.33 25.02
CA THR A 502 -19.79 -23.09 25.59
C THR A 502 -20.58 -21.84 25.24
N PRO A 503 -20.74 -20.89 26.21
CA PRO A 503 -21.29 -19.56 25.95
C PRO A 503 -20.19 -18.57 25.55
N PHE A 504 -18.91 -18.96 25.58
CA PHE A 504 -17.78 -18.10 25.28
C PHE A 504 -17.59 -17.92 23.78
N TYR A 505 -17.64 -16.69 23.32
CA TYR A 505 -17.33 -16.33 21.93
C TYR A 505 -15.84 -16.43 21.68
N ALA A 506 -15.44 -17.19 20.67
CA ALA A 506 -14.04 -17.28 20.26
C ALA A 506 -13.67 -16.11 19.33
N THR A 507 -12.48 -15.57 19.47
CA THR A 507 -11.95 -14.50 18.61
C THR A 507 -12.16 -14.81 17.13
N MET A 508 -12.98 -14.01 16.46
CA MET A 508 -13.32 -14.15 15.04
C MET A 508 -13.97 -12.87 14.51
N GLY A 509 -13.78 -12.56 13.20
CA GLY A 509 -14.47 -11.45 12.52
C GLY A 509 -14.20 -10.08 13.16
N GLY A 510 -13.01 -9.86 13.73
CA GLY A 510 -12.64 -8.63 14.42
C GLY A 510 -13.07 -8.54 15.88
N GLN A 511 -14.03 -9.35 16.34
CA GLN A 511 -14.44 -9.39 17.73
C GLN A 511 -13.48 -10.22 18.56
N LYS A 512 -12.96 -9.66 19.65
CA LYS A 512 -12.11 -10.35 20.63
C LYS A 512 -12.90 -11.42 21.42
N GLY A 513 -12.20 -12.50 21.77
CA GLY A 513 -12.73 -13.60 22.56
C GLY A 513 -13.15 -13.15 23.98
N ASP A 514 -14.10 -13.88 24.54
CA ASP A 514 -14.64 -13.59 25.85
C ASP A 514 -13.69 -13.98 26.99
N PHE A 515 -13.89 -13.30 28.09
CA PHE A 515 -13.31 -13.56 29.40
C PHE A 515 -14.38 -14.13 30.33
N GLY A 516 -13.96 -14.82 31.35
CA GLY A 516 -14.89 -15.32 32.35
C GLY A 516 -14.31 -16.41 33.22
N VAL A 517 -15.16 -17.33 33.68
CA VAL A 517 -14.81 -18.36 34.66
C VAL A 517 -15.41 -19.71 34.28
N ILE A 518 -14.61 -20.75 34.40
CA ILE A 518 -15.05 -22.16 34.33
C ILE A 518 -14.89 -22.72 35.74
N LYS A 519 -16.02 -23.20 36.32
CA LYS A 519 -16.04 -23.77 37.67
C LYS A 519 -16.35 -25.27 37.59
N THR A 520 -15.63 -26.07 38.39
CA THR A 520 -15.91 -27.48 38.62
C THR A 520 -16.11 -27.70 40.13
N ALA A 521 -16.50 -28.91 40.54
CA ALA A 521 -16.60 -29.23 41.95
C ALA A 521 -15.24 -29.05 42.68
N ASP A 522 -14.11 -29.26 42.02
CA ASP A 522 -12.79 -29.33 42.63
C ASP A 522 -11.95 -28.03 42.39
N GLY A 523 -12.39 -27.09 41.54
CA GLY A 523 -11.56 -25.92 41.23
C GLY A 523 -12.24 -24.87 40.33
N THR A 524 -11.53 -23.76 40.18
CA THR A 524 -11.95 -22.62 39.39
C THR A 524 -10.84 -22.25 38.40
N PHE A 525 -11.19 -22.10 37.15
CA PHE A 525 -10.32 -21.67 36.07
C PHE A 525 -10.79 -20.29 35.56
N GLU A 526 -9.89 -19.32 35.57
CA GLU A 526 -10.11 -18.00 35.05
C GLU A 526 -9.77 -17.98 33.56
N VAL A 527 -10.76 -17.73 32.71
CA VAL A 527 -10.58 -17.59 31.27
C VAL A 527 -10.15 -16.16 30.94
N THR A 528 -8.98 -16.02 30.34
CA THR A 528 -8.42 -14.73 29.95
C THR A 528 -8.50 -14.46 28.44
N ASP A 529 -8.74 -15.50 27.65
CA ASP A 529 -9.01 -15.40 26.21
C ASP A 529 -9.75 -16.64 25.70
N THR A 530 -10.46 -16.51 24.58
CA THR A 530 -11.19 -17.60 23.94
C THR A 530 -10.89 -17.60 22.45
N VAL A 531 -10.43 -18.73 21.91
CA VAL A 531 -9.96 -18.86 20.52
C VAL A 531 -10.60 -20.06 19.83
N LYS A 532 -10.69 -20.00 18.49
CA LYS A 532 -11.00 -21.18 17.68
C LYS A 532 -9.75 -22.05 17.57
N VAL A 533 -9.94 -23.35 17.72
CA VAL A 533 -8.92 -24.36 17.46
C VAL A 533 -9.41 -25.33 16.38
N PRO A 534 -8.53 -26.05 15.67
CA PRO A 534 -8.90 -26.98 14.60
C PRO A 534 -10.01 -27.94 14.97
N GLY A 535 -10.82 -28.37 13.98
CA GLY A 535 -11.92 -29.32 14.18
C GLY A 535 -13.21 -28.70 14.72
N GLY A 536 -13.46 -27.40 14.55
CA GLY A 536 -14.68 -26.72 14.99
C GLY A 536 -14.80 -26.57 16.50
N ARG A 537 -13.69 -26.61 17.22
CA ARG A 537 -13.61 -26.54 18.67
C ARG A 537 -13.30 -25.13 19.16
N ILE A 538 -13.67 -24.85 20.43
CA ILE A 538 -13.40 -23.59 21.12
C ILE A 538 -12.49 -23.87 22.30
N GLY A 539 -11.31 -23.22 22.30
CA GLY A 539 -10.32 -23.28 23.36
C GLY A 539 -10.43 -22.09 24.31
N HIS A 540 -10.61 -22.37 25.61
CA HIS A 540 -10.65 -21.39 26.68
C HIS A 540 -9.25 -21.31 27.30
N ILE A 541 -8.56 -20.22 27.04
CA ILE A 541 -7.18 -19.96 27.53
C ILE A 541 -7.27 -19.26 28.88
N GLY A 542 -6.49 -19.72 29.84
CA GLY A 542 -6.48 -19.11 31.17
C GLY A 542 -5.61 -19.84 32.18
N LYS A 543 -5.93 -19.68 33.45
CA LYS A 543 -5.22 -20.31 34.57
C LYS A 543 -6.15 -20.80 35.68
N VAL A 544 -5.70 -21.80 36.40
CA VAL A 544 -6.41 -22.27 37.60
C VAL A 544 -6.13 -21.29 38.75
N VAL A 545 -7.19 -20.64 39.23
CA VAL A 545 -7.10 -19.66 40.32
C VAL A 545 -7.36 -20.28 41.70
N SER A 546 -7.99 -21.45 41.74
CA SER A 546 -8.15 -22.25 42.98
C SER A 546 -8.42 -23.71 42.68
N GLY A 547 -7.86 -24.62 43.46
CA GLY A 547 -8.07 -26.04 43.38
C GLY A 547 -7.49 -26.71 42.13
N THR A 548 -8.25 -27.63 41.52
CA THR A 548 -7.81 -28.41 40.35
C THR A 548 -8.92 -28.54 39.33
N ILE A 549 -8.57 -28.52 38.05
CA ILE A 549 -9.50 -28.81 36.94
C ILE A 549 -9.09 -30.15 36.34
N LYS A 550 -10.01 -31.10 36.26
CA LYS A 550 -9.78 -32.42 35.68
C LYS A 550 -10.57 -32.60 34.38
N LYS A 551 -10.03 -33.44 33.50
CA LYS A 551 -10.74 -33.88 32.31
C LYS A 551 -11.99 -34.71 32.70
N ASP A 552 -13.00 -34.72 31.85
CA ASP A 552 -14.24 -35.49 31.91
C ASP A 552 -15.12 -35.13 33.13
N VAL A 553 -14.90 -34.00 33.79
CA VAL A 553 -15.77 -33.50 34.86
C VAL A 553 -16.77 -32.49 34.36
N LYS A 554 -17.92 -32.39 35.08
CA LYS A 554 -18.90 -31.33 34.85
C LYS A 554 -18.29 -29.96 35.20
N ALA A 555 -18.63 -28.97 34.40
CA ALA A 555 -18.18 -27.59 34.55
C ALA A 555 -19.33 -26.61 34.29
N ASP A 556 -19.39 -25.57 35.12
CA ASP A 556 -20.22 -24.40 34.93
C ASP A 556 -19.42 -23.30 34.30
N LEU A 557 -19.81 -22.90 33.11
CA LEU A 557 -19.16 -21.84 32.31
C LEU A 557 -19.93 -20.55 32.48
N SER A 558 -19.23 -19.48 32.78
CA SER A 558 -19.82 -18.14 32.98
C SER A 558 -18.98 -17.06 32.32
N VAL A 559 -19.52 -16.41 31.31
CA VAL A 559 -18.90 -15.27 30.61
C VAL A 559 -19.03 -14.01 31.43
N SER A 560 -18.01 -13.14 31.39
CA SER A 560 -18.06 -11.81 32.00
C SER A 560 -19.13 -10.95 31.32
N SER A 561 -20.27 -10.74 32.03
CA SER A 561 -21.39 -9.97 31.48
C SER A 561 -21.02 -8.52 31.15
N LEU A 562 -20.16 -7.91 31.94
CA LEU A 562 -19.69 -6.54 31.74
C LEU A 562 -18.84 -6.44 30.45
N ASN A 563 -17.86 -7.34 30.30
CA ASN A 563 -16.98 -7.33 29.12
C ASN A 563 -17.76 -7.65 27.84
N ARG A 564 -18.59 -8.72 27.85
CA ARG A 564 -19.43 -9.11 26.71
C ARG A 564 -20.42 -7.99 26.34
N GLY A 565 -21.07 -7.37 27.33
CA GLY A 565 -22.00 -6.26 27.09
C GLY A 565 -21.32 -5.08 26.41
N ASN A 566 -20.15 -4.68 26.87
CA ASN A 566 -19.39 -3.61 26.26
C ASN A 566 -18.88 -3.98 24.85
N THR A 567 -18.43 -5.22 24.67
CA THR A 567 -18.02 -5.72 23.34
C THR A 567 -19.20 -5.72 22.36
N CYS A 568 -20.39 -6.14 22.77
CA CYS A 568 -21.61 -6.09 21.94
C CYS A 568 -21.95 -4.64 21.53
N LYS A 569 -21.82 -3.67 22.45
CA LYS A 569 -22.02 -2.24 22.17
C LYS A 569 -21.05 -1.74 21.11
N ASN A 570 -19.75 -2.02 21.30
CA ASN A 570 -18.69 -1.64 20.35
C ASN A 570 -18.90 -2.30 18.99
N HIS A 571 -19.28 -3.56 18.94
CA HIS A 571 -19.51 -4.29 17.70
C HIS A 571 -20.73 -3.77 16.94
N THR A 572 -21.84 -3.54 17.63
CA THR A 572 -23.03 -2.97 16.99
C THR A 572 -22.78 -1.53 16.51
N ALA A 573 -22.06 -0.72 17.31
CA ALA A 573 -21.68 0.63 16.91
C ALA A 573 -20.75 0.64 15.66
N THR A 574 -19.98 -0.42 15.45
CA THR A 574 -19.14 -0.55 14.23
C THR A 574 -19.99 -0.65 12.96
N HIS A 575 -21.10 -1.39 12.99
CA HIS A 575 -22.05 -1.45 11.88
C HIS A 575 -22.72 -0.11 11.60
N LEU A 576 -23.11 0.61 12.67
CA LEU A 576 -23.63 1.97 12.52
C LEU A 576 -22.56 2.93 11.95
N LEU A 577 -21.32 2.79 12.40
CA LEU A 577 -20.19 3.59 11.92
C LEU A 577 -19.92 3.36 10.43
N GLN A 578 -19.93 2.11 9.98
CA GLN A 578 -19.69 1.75 8.57
C GLN A 578 -20.73 2.43 7.66
N GLU A 579 -22.01 2.33 7.99
CA GLU A 579 -23.06 2.93 7.18
C GLU A 579 -23.02 4.47 7.25
N ALA A 580 -22.76 5.06 8.42
CA ALA A 580 -22.59 6.49 8.57
C ALA A 580 -21.40 7.04 7.75
N LEU A 581 -20.30 6.27 7.67
CA LEU A 581 -19.15 6.62 6.81
C LEU A 581 -19.52 6.58 5.32
N ARG A 582 -20.32 5.58 4.90
CA ARG A 582 -20.80 5.49 3.52
C ARG A 582 -21.73 6.66 3.18
N GLU A 583 -22.64 7.03 4.10
CA GLU A 583 -23.54 8.16 3.91
C GLU A 583 -22.79 9.50 3.77
N VAL A 584 -21.69 9.68 4.52
CA VAL A 584 -20.92 10.94 4.52
C VAL A 584 -19.87 10.99 3.41
N LEU A 585 -19.15 9.88 3.17
CA LEU A 585 -18.00 9.85 2.28
C LEU A 585 -18.30 9.21 0.92
N GLY A 586 -19.35 8.38 0.85
CA GLY A 586 -19.81 7.70 -0.37
C GLY A 586 -19.60 6.18 -0.36
N ASP A 587 -20.18 5.53 -1.37
CA ASP A 587 -20.27 4.06 -1.49
C ASP A 587 -18.92 3.32 -1.63
N HIS A 588 -17.83 4.04 -1.88
CA HIS A 588 -16.48 3.46 -1.96
C HIS A 588 -15.91 3.06 -0.59
N VAL A 589 -16.60 3.43 0.50
CA VAL A 589 -16.19 3.04 1.85
C VAL A 589 -16.52 1.57 2.07
N GLU A 590 -15.46 0.77 2.22
CA GLU A 590 -15.53 -0.66 2.51
C GLU A 590 -14.64 -1.00 3.69
N GLN A 591 -15.04 -1.97 4.49
CA GLN A 591 -14.24 -2.45 5.61
C GLN A 591 -12.96 -3.14 5.09
N SER A 592 -11.82 -2.63 5.53
CA SER A 592 -10.48 -3.23 5.32
C SER A 592 -10.00 -4.02 6.54
N GLY A 593 -10.59 -3.77 7.69
CA GLY A 593 -10.32 -4.46 8.94
C GLY A 593 -11.16 -3.92 10.08
N SER A 594 -11.37 -4.73 11.10
CA SER A 594 -12.08 -4.30 12.30
C SER A 594 -11.52 -4.97 13.56
N TYR A 595 -11.75 -4.36 14.71
CA TYR A 595 -11.40 -4.91 16.02
C TYR A 595 -12.33 -4.35 17.08
N GLN A 596 -12.97 -5.22 17.85
CA GLN A 596 -13.88 -4.84 18.93
C GLN A 596 -13.55 -5.64 20.19
N ASP A 597 -13.41 -4.94 21.29
CA ASP A 597 -13.29 -5.49 22.65
C ASP A 597 -14.21 -4.73 23.62
N GLY A 598 -14.07 -4.97 24.92
CA GLY A 598 -14.86 -4.27 25.95
C GLY A 598 -14.47 -2.81 26.19
N GLU A 599 -13.36 -2.37 25.64
CA GLU A 599 -12.83 -1.01 25.85
C GLU A 599 -13.15 -0.11 24.66
N ARG A 600 -12.93 -0.57 23.42
CA ARG A 600 -13.06 0.24 22.20
C ARG A 600 -13.46 -0.56 20.99
N THR A 601 -13.82 0.14 19.92
CA THR A 601 -13.86 -0.35 18.56
C THR A 601 -12.81 0.34 17.71
N ARG A 602 -12.23 -0.42 16.79
CA ARG A 602 -11.34 0.06 15.72
C ARG A 602 -11.90 -0.39 14.38
N PHE A 603 -12.03 0.54 13.47
CA PHE A 603 -12.55 0.29 12.14
C PHE A 603 -11.60 0.85 11.08
N ASP A 604 -11.09 -0.04 10.24
CA ASP A 604 -10.22 0.29 9.11
C ASP A 604 -11.05 0.24 7.83
N PHE A 605 -11.01 1.29 7.03
CA PHE A 605 -11.86 1.42 5.85
C PHE A 605 -11.13 2.05 4.66
N SER A 606 -11.61 1.74 3.44
CA SER A 606 -11.10 2.31 2.21
C SER A 606 -11.49 3.79 2.08
N HIS A 607 -10.49 4.68 2.16
CA HIS A 607 -10.65 6.11 1.88
C HIS A 607 -9.30 6.76 1.58
N GLY A 608 -9.25 7.58 0.53
CA GLY A 608 -7.99 8.08 -0.04
C GLY A 608 -7.34 9.24 0.69
N GLN A 609 -8.06 9.95 1.58
CA GLN A 609 -7.58 11.17 2.25
C GLN A 609 -7.97 11.19 3.73
N ALA A 610 -7.36 12.10 4.50
CA ALA A 610 -7.77 12.32 5.88
C ALA A 610 -9.17 12.92 5.93
N MET A 611 -9.98 12.46 6.88
CA MET A 611 -11.31 13.05 7.12
C MET A 611 -11.17 14.45 7.73
N THR A 612 -12.04 15.34 7.31
CA THR A 612 -12.17 16.67 7.91
C THR A 612 -12.86 16.60 9.28
N ALA A 613 -12.67 17.64 10.09
CA ALA A 613 -13.34 17.72 11.39
C ALA A 613 -14.87 17.74 11.25
N GLU A 614 -15.38 18.34 10.18
CA GLU A 614 -16.80 18.40 9.86
C GLU A 614 -17.35 17.03 9.48
N GLU A 615 -16.63 16.25 8.66
CA GLU A 615 -17.01 14.88 8.29
C GLU A 615 -17.03 13.96 9.51
N LEU A 616 -15.98 14.01 10.35
CA LEU A 616 -15.92 13.23 11.58
C LEU A 616 -17.08 13.56 12.53
N LYS A 617 -17.38 14.85 12.69
CA LYS A 617 -18.50 15.30 13.50
C LYS A 617 -19.83 14.81 12.96
N LYS A 618 -20.03 14.87 11.64
CA LYS A 618 -21.26 14.41 11.00
C LYS A 618 -21.46 12.90 11.14
N VAL A 619 -20.41 12.10 10.97
CA VAL A 619 -20.44 10.65 11.21
C VAL A 619 -20.81 10.34 12.65
N GLU A 620 -20.19 11.00 13.63
CA GLU A 620 -20.51 10.83 15.06
C GLU A 620 -21.95 11.22 15.39
N GLU A 621 -22.46 12.30 14.78
CA GLU A 621 -23.86 12.74 14.93
C GLU A 621 -24.84 11.70 14.35
N ILE A 622 -24.58 11.13 13.18
CA ILE A 622 -25.42 10.10 12.56
C ILE A 622 -25.47 8.85 13.46
N VAL A 623 -24.30 8.37 13.89
CA VAL A 623 -24.24 7.17 14.76
C VAL A 623 -25.01 7.40 16.05
N ASN A 624 -24.83 8.54 16.73
CA ASN A 624 -25.56 8.85 17.95
C ASN A 624 -27.06 9.06 17.72
N ALA A 625 -27.46 9.60 16.56
CA ALA A 625 -28.87 9.69 16.20
C ALA A 625 -29.52 8.30 16.08
N LYS A 626 -28.81 7.35 15.42
CA LYS A 626 -29.29 5.96 15.28
C LYS A 626 -29.31 5.19 16.62
N ILE A 627 -28.43 5.54 17.55
CA ILE A 627 -28.47 5.07 18.93
C ILE A 627 -29.73 5.58 19.64
N ALA A 628 -30.02 6.88 19.50
CA ALA A 628 -31.18 7.51 20.12
C ALA A 628 -32.53 7.07 19.55
N GLU A 629 -32.55 6.62 18.26
CA GLU A 629 -33.74 6.04 17.63
C GLU A 629 -34.14 4.68 18.24
N ASP A 630 -33.28 4.04 19.02
CA ASP A 630 -33.51 2.71 19.65
C ASP A 630 -33.96 1.61 18.69
N LEU A 631 -33.24 1.52 17.54
CA LEU A 631 -33.55 0.58 16.47
C LEU A 631 -33.38 -0.88 16.92
N PRO A 632 -34.26 -1.81 16.53
CA PRO A 632 -34.07 -3.23 16.81
C PRO A 632 -32.87 -3.78 16.05
N VAL A 633 -32.09 -4.66 16.71
CA VAL A 633 -30.97 -5.40 16.11
C VAL A 633 -31.42 -6.87 15.95
N GLU A 634 -31.79 -7.21 14.73
CA GLU A 634 -32.27 -8.55 14.42
C GLU A 634 -31.19 -9.37 13.73
N THR A 635 -31.14 -10.66 14.02
CA THR A 635 -30.28 -11.60 13.33
C THR A 635 -31.07 -12.71 12.66
N LYS A 636 -30.75 -13.03 11.40
CA LYS A 636 -31.37 -14.10 10.65
C LYS A 636 -30.32 -14.98 10.01
N VAL A 637 -30.53 -16.30 10.09
CA VAL A 637 -29.69 -17.28 9.40
C VAL A 637 -30.42 -17.66 8.10
N MET A 638 -29.74 -17.53 6.97
CA MET A 638 -30.33 -17.81 5.66
C MET A 638 -29.23 -18.26 4.66
N SER A 639 -29.61 -18.67 3.46
CA SER A 639 -28.66 -19.00 2.42
C SER A 639 -27.92 -17.73 1.94
N LEU A 640 -26.70 -17.91 1.44
CA LEU A 640 -25.90 -16.78 0.90
C LEU A 640 -26.63 -16.07 -0.26
N GLU A 641 -27.37 -16.82 -1.08
CA GLU A 641 -28.16 -16.27 -2.18
C GLU A 641 -29.33 -15.39 -1.69
N GLU A 642 -30.00 -15.83 -0.62
CA GLU A 642 -31.07 -15.04 0.00
C GLU A 642 -30.51 -13.78 0.64
N ALA A 643 -29.36 -13.89 1.35
CA ALA A 643 -28.68 -12.76 1.95
C ALA A 643 -28.32 -11.68 0.90
N LYS A 644 -27.77 -12.07 -0.25
CA LYS A 644 -27.50 -11.16 -1.36
C LYS A 644 -28.75 -10.46 -1.88
N LYS A 645 -29.89 -11.14 -1.95
CA LYS A 645 -31.17 -10.55 -2.39
C LYS A 645 -31.72 -9.52 -1.40
N THR A 646 -31.36 -9.60 -0.12
CA THR A 646 -31.76 -8.60 0.90
C THR A 646 -30.91 -7.32 0.81
N GLY A 647 -29.86 -7.27 -0.03
CA GLY A 647 -28.92 -6.18 -0.08
C GLY A 647 -27.91 -6.19 1.06
N ALA A 648 -27.75 -7.34 1.75
CA ALA A 648 -26.79 -7.46 2.83
C ALA A 648 -25.35 -7.33 2.31
N MET A 649 -24.56 -6.48 2.97
CA MET A 649 -23.15 -6.29 2.67
C MET A 649 -22.34 -7.51 3.10
N ALA A 650 -21.54 -8.04 2.18
CA ALA A 650 -20.57 -9.10 2.41
C ALA A 650 -19.14 -8.52 2.33
N LEU A 651 -18.25 -8.90 3.21
CA LEU A 651 -16.84 -8.50 3.12
C LEU A 651 -16.18 -9.17 1.92
N PHE A 652 -15.48 -8.38 1.12
CA PHE A 652 -14.68 -8.87 0.00
C PHE A 652 -13.55 -9.77 0.51
N GLY A 653 -13.42 -10.98 -0.08
CA GLY A 653 -12.33 -11.91 0.22
C GLY A 653 -12.58 -12.93 1.34
N GLU A 654 -13.70 -12.90 2.05
CA GLU A 654 -14.08 -13.96 2.97
C GLU A 654 -14.83 -15.09 2.26
N LYS A 655 -14.42 -16.33 2.55
CA LYS A 655 -15.16 -17.52 2.09
C LYS A 655 -16.33 -17.78 3.01
N TYR A 656 -17.51 -17.44 2.56
CA TYR A 656 -18.76 -17.76 3.28
C TYR A 656 -19.24 -19.17 2.93
N GLY A 657 -19.76 -19.88 3.92
CA GLY A 657 -20.46 -21.14 3.67
C GLY A 657 -21.83 -20.92 2.99
N ASP A 658 -22.50 -22.05 2.64
CA ASP A 658 -23.83 -22.00 2.01
C ASP A 658 -24.87 -21.28 2.88
N THR A 659 -24.68 -21.27 4.19
CA THR A 659 -25.54 -20.63 5.20
C THR A 659 -24.77 -19.52 5.91
N VAL A 660 -25.36 -18.33 5.98
CA VAL A 660 -24.78 -17.12 6.57
C VAL A 660 -25.71 -16.49 7.59
N ARG A 661 -25.12 -15.77 8.56
CA ARG A 661 -25.83 -14.98 9.55
C ARG A 661 -25.84 -13.52 9.13
N VAL A 662 -27.03 -12.94 8.95
CA VAL A 662 -27.24 -11.54 8.59
C VAL A 662 -27.69 -10.78 9.83
N VAL A 663 -27.01 -9.70 10.15
CA VAL A 663 -27.36 -8.73 11.20
C VAL A 663 -28.04 -7.54 10.54
N MET A 664 -29.23 -7.19 11.02
CA MET A 664 -30.02 -6.08 10.53
C MET A 664 -30.29 -5.10 11.67
N ILE A 665 -29.97 -3.82 11.47
CA ILE A 665 -30.21 -2.75 12.45
C ILE A 665 -31.27 -1.83 11.84
N GLY A 666 -32.54 -2.11 12.16
CA GLY A 666 -33.65 -1.48 11.48
C GLY A 666 -33.52 -1.59 9.97
N ASP A 667 -33.75 -0.45 9.28
CA ASP A 667 -33.48 -0.31 7.83
C ASP A 667 -32.15 0.36 7.52
N PHE A 668 -31.35 0.70 8.57
CA PHE A 668 -30.12 1.48 8.42
C PHE A 668 -28.92 0.64 7.99
N SER A 669 -28.67 -0.52 8.60
CA SER A 669 -27.53 -1.38 8.25
C SER A 669 -27.97 -2.83 8.09
N ARG A 670 -27.38 -3.54 7.11
CA ARG A 670 -27.56 -4.99 6.85
C ARG A 670 -26.25 -5.60 6.42
N GLU A 671 -25.67 -6.45 7.28
CA GLU A 671 -24.35 -7.00 7.05
C GLU A 671 -24.24 -8.48 7.41
N LEU A 672 -23.36 -9.20 6.72
CA LEU A 672 -23.00 -10.57 7.11
C LEU A 672 -22.08 -10.49 8.33
N CYS A 673 -22.55 -10.96 9.48
CA CYS A 673 -21.77 -10.90 10.71
C CYS A 673 -22.04 -12.08 11.65
N GLY A 674 -20.96 -12.75 12.08
CA GLY A 674 -21.00 -13.84 13.06
C GLY A 674 -20.82 -13.39 14.53
N GLY A 675 -20.67 -12.08 14.78
CA GLY A 675 -20.40 -11.52 16.12
C GLY A 675 -21.61 -11.47 17.04
N THR A 676 -21.38 -11.00 18.27
CA THR A 676 -22.43 -10.77 19.26
C THR A 676 -22.81 -9.30 19.29
N HIS A 677 -24.11 -9.01 19.43
CA HIS A 677 -24.68 -7.68 19.34
C HIS A 677 -25.62 -7.35 20.47
N VAL A 678 -25.94 -6.09 20.66
CA VAL A 678 -27.03 -5.65 21.53
C VAL A 678 -28.38 -5.98 20.91
N GLY A 679 -29.45 -6.03 21.70
CA GLY A 679 -30.81 -6.24 21.20
C GLY A 679 -31.41 -5.00 20.54
N HIS A 680 -31.03 -3.83 21.01
CA HIS A 680 -31.48 -2.53 20.52
C HIS A 680 -30.34 -1.54 20.51
N THR A 681 -30.32 -0.59 19.57
CA THR A 681 -29.25 0.41 19.47
C THR A 681 -29.17 1.34 20.69
N GLY A 682 -30.30 1.57 21.38
CA GLY A 682 -30.31 2.35 22.62
C GLY A 682 -29.44 1.77 23.74
N GLU A 683 -29.22 0.45 23.77
CA GLU A 683 -28.32 -0.20 24.74
C GLU A 683 -26.86 0.26 24.59
N ILE A 684 -26.44 0.77 23.43
CA ILE A 684 -25.10 1.32 23.20
C ILE A 684 -24.90 2.56 24.06
N ALA A 685 -25.96 3.31 24.34
CA ALA A 685 -26.06 4.54 25.12
C ALA A 685 -25.42 5.77 24.46
N SER A 686 -24.15 5.71 24.07
CA SER A 686 -23.43 6.80 23.43
C SER A 686 -22.22 6.27 22.63
N PHE A 687 -21.80 7.07 21.63
CA PHE A 687 -20.66 6.77 20.78
C PHE A 687 -19.75 7.99 20.67
N LYS A 688 -18.43 7.81 20.74
CA LYS A 688 -17.44 8.87 20.59
C LYS A 688 -16.26 8.42 19.75
N ILE A 689 -15.94 9.16 18.70
CA ILE A 689 -14.72 8.99 17.91
C ILE A 689 -13.56 9.61 18.73
N LEU A 690 -12.51 8.83 18.97
CA LEU A 690 -11.30 9.27 19.66
C LEU A 690 -10.24 9.78 18.69
N SER A 691 -10.06 9.08 17.58
CA SER A 691 -9.04 9.42 16.60
C SER A 691 -9.41 8.93 15.19
N GLU A 692 -8.84 9.59 14.20
CA GLU A 692 -8.82 9.17 12.79
C GLU A 692 -7.39 9.29 12.27
N SER A 693 -6.89 8.25 11.60
CA SER A 693 -5.50 8.20 11.11
C SER A 693 -5.35 7.32 9.86
N GLY A 694 -4.27 7.54 9.11
CA GLY A 694 -3.89 6.64 8.02
C GLY A 694 -3.15 5.41 8.54
N VAL A 695 -3.53 4.22 8.07
CA VAL A 695 -2.88 2.95 8.43
C VAL A 695 -2.05 2.43 7.26
N ALA A 696 -2.61 2.58 6.06
CA ALA A 696 -1.98 2.22 4.80
C ALA A 696 -2.41 3.19 3.72
N ALA A 697 -1.79 3.13 2.56
CA ALA A 697 -2.23 3.96 1.45
C ALA A 697 -3.64 3.56 1.02
N GLY A 698 -4.57 4.54 1.05
CA GLY A 698 -5.98 4.31 0.75
C GLY A 698 -6.79 3.66 1.88
N VAL A 699 -6.20 3.44 3.06
CA VAL A 699 -6.90 2.88 4.22
C VAL A 699 -6.81 3.84 5.40
N ARG A 700 -7.95 4.21 5.93
CA ARG A 700 -8.10 5.06 7.11
C ARG A 700 -8.58 4.22 8.28
N ARG A 701 -8.23 4.64 9.48
CA ARG A 701 -8.61 4.01 10.75
C ARG A 701 -9.36 4.98 11.62
N ILE A 702 -10.51 4.56 12.12
CA ILE A 702 -11.21 5.23 13.22
C ILE A 702 -11.08 4.36 14.47
N GLU A 703 -10.74 5.00 15.59
CA GLU A 703 -10.89 4.42 16.92
C GLU A 703 -12.01 5.15 17.65
N ALA A 704 -12.93 4.38 18.25
CA ALA A 704 -14.09 4.92 18.94
C ALA A 704 -14.44 4.09 20.19
N ILE A 705 -15.22 4.68 21.06
CA ILE A 705 -15.69 4.10 22.32
C ILE A 705 -17.19 4.25 22.45
N THR A 706 -17.80 3.39 23.27
CA THR A 706 -19.25 3.39 23.52
C THR A 706 -19.60 3.38 25.00
N GLY A 707 -20.83 3.71 25.32
CA GLY A 707 -21.43 3.52 26.64
C GLY A 707 -20.68 4.22 27.77
N ASN A 708 -20.42 3.46 28.83
CA ASN A 708 -19.75 3.99 30.03
C ASN A 708 -18.33 4.48 29.76
N ASN A 709 -17.65 3.96 28.73
CA ASN A 709 -16.31 4.41 28.34
C ASN A 709 -16.36 5.86 27.82
N VAL A 710 -17.45 6.28 27.17
CA VAL A 710 -17.67 7.67 26.75
C VAL A 710 -17.84 8.57 27.96
N THR A 711 -18.61 8.12 28.97
CA THR A 711 -18.80 8.86 30.22
C THR A 711 -17.46 9.02 30.94
N ALA A 712 -16.69 7.96 31.08
CA ALA A 712 -15.36 8.00 31.71
C ALA A 712 -14.41 8.95 30.97
N TYR A 713 -14.43 8.92 29.63
CA TYR A 713 -13.65 9.84 28.81
C TYR A 713 -13.98 11.32 29.10
N TYR A 714 -15.27 11.67 29.16
CA TYR A 714 -15.65 13.04 29.44
C TYR A 714 -15.34 13.44 30.89
N GLN A 715 -15.45 12.53 31.85
CA GLN A 715 -15.05 12.80 33.26
C GLN A 715 -13.54 13.08 33.33
N GLU A 716 -12.71 12.29 32.65
CA GLU A 716 -11.26 12.54 32.61
C GLU A 716 -10.94 13.89 31.94
N MET A 717 -11.64 14.24 30.86
CA MET A 717 -11.47 15.54 30.20
C MET A 717 -11.88 16.71 31.13
N GLU A 718 -12.97 16.54 31.86
CA GLU A 718 -13.40 17.52 32.85
C GLU A 718 -12.37 17.69 33.98
N GLU A 719 -11.84 16.59 34.50
CA GLU A 719 -10.78 16.62 35.52
C GLU A 719 -9.52 17.33 35.00
N ARG A 720 -9.11 17.08 33.79
CA ARG A 720 -7.96 17.75 33.13
C ARG A 720 -8.22 19.26 32.98
N LEU A 721 -9.40 19.65 32.51
CA LEU A 721 -9.79 21.06 32.39
C LEU A 721 -9.79 21.75 33.77
N ASN A 722 -10.36 21.10 34.79
CA ASN A 722 -10.36 21.61 36.17
C ASN A 722 -8.94 21.73 36.72
N ALA A 723 -8.05 20.80 36.41
CA ALA A 723 -6.65 20.85 36.84
C ALA A 723 -5.92 22.06 36.21
N VAL A 724 -6.08 22.27 34.89
CA VAL A 724 -5.50 23.43 34.17
C VAL A 724 -6.08 24.74 34.72
N ALA A 725 -7.39 24.81 34.94
CA ALA A 725 -8.06 25.98 35.50
C ALA A 725 -7.49 26.32 36.88
N ARG A 726 -7.24 25.34 37.75
CA ARG A 726 -6.59 25.53 39.06
C ARG A 726 -5.18 26.10 38.94
N VAL A 727 -4.35 25.58 38.04
CA VAL A 727 -3.00 26.10 37.80
C VAL A 727 -3.04 27.55 37.36
N LEU A 728 -3.97 27.89 36.48
CA LEU A 728 -4.14 29.24 35.94
C LEU A 728 -4.96 30.16 36.86
N LYS A 729 -5.40 29.65 38.04
CA LYS A 729 -6.21 30.36 39.02
C LYS A 729 -7.49 30.97 38.43
N THR A 730 -8.22 30.15 37.70
CA THR A 730 -9.47 30.55 37.04
C THR A 730 -10.50 29.41 37.10
N SER A 731 -11.67 29.59 36.47
CA SER A 731 -12.68 28.53 36.27
C SER A 731 -12.55 27.92 34.89
N PRO A 732 -13.04 26.69 34.64
CA PRO A 732 -13.08 26.11 33.32
C PRO A 732 -13.78 26.99 32.26
N ALA A 733 -14.83 27.69 32.67
CA ALA A 733 -15.61 28.57 31.77
C ALA A 733 -14.83 29.82 31.30
N THR A 734 -13.85 30.27 32.06
CA THR A 734 -13.04 31.47 31.77
C THR A 734 -11.57 31.09 31.47
N LEU A 735 -11.31 29.81 31.20
CA LEU A 735 -9.98 29.28 30.99
C LEU A 735 -9.29 29.90 29.78
N LEU A 736 -10.02 30.02 28.67
CA LEU A 736 -9.50 30.61 27.44
C LEU A 736 -9.12 32.08 27.63
N ASP A 737 -10.02 32.88 28.20
CA ASP A 737 -9.78 34.30 28.47
C ASP A 737 -8.55 34.50 29.36
N ARG A 738 -8.39 33.62 30.40
CA ARG A 738 -7.24 33.68 31.30
C ARG A 738 -5.94 33.29 30.57
N ALA A 739 -5.97 32.30 29.73
CA ALA A 739 -4.80 31.90 28.92
C ALA A 739 -4.38 33.02 27.96
N GLU A 740 -5.32 33.62 27.26
CA GLU A 740 -5.06 34.75 26.35
C GLU A 740 -4.47 35.94 27.11
N HIS A 741 -5.04 36.28 28.29
CA HIS A 741 -4.55 37.36 29.13
C HIS A 741 -3.10 37.09 29.60
N LEU A 742 -2.79 35.86 30.03
CA LEU A 742 -1.45 35.49 30.44
C LEU A 742 -0.44 35.57 29.28
N MET A 743 -0.85 35.19 28.08
CA MET A 743 -0.01 35.33 26.90
C MET A 743 0.27 36.80 26.55
N ALA A 744 -0.76 37.65 26.70
CA ALA A 744 -0.60 39.10 26.51
C ALA A 744 0.33 39.71 27.59
N GLU A 745 0.15 39.38 28.87
CA GLU A 745 1.02 39.81 29.98
C GLU A 745 2.48 39.35 29.73
N MET A 746 2.70 38.10 29.31
CA MET A 746 4.02 37.58 29.02
C MET A 746 4.72 38.37 27.90
N LYS A 747 3.97 38.74 26.84
CA LYS A 747 4.48 39.55 25.74
C LYS A 747 4.88 40.96 26.20
N VAL A 748 4.08 41.57 27.06
CA VAL A 748 4.37 42.90 27.67
C VAL A 748 5.63 42.82 28.50
N LEU A 749 5.71 41.82 29.40
CA LEU A 749 6.90 41.62 30.26
C LEU A 749 8.17 41.37 29.48
N GLN A 750 8.09 40.60 28.37
CA GLN A 750 9.23 40.39 27.45
C GLN A 750 9.68 41.70 26.85
N SER A 751 8.77 42.52 26.35
CA SER A 751 9.09 43.85 25.76
C SER A 751 9.65 44.79 26.81
N GLU A 752 9.13 44.84 28.01
CA GLU A 752 9.67 45.62 29.10
C GLU A 752 11.05 45.17 29.51
N ASN A 753 11.32 43.88 29.57
CA ASN A 753 12.63 43.30 29.86
C ASN A 753 13.65 43.71 28.78
N GLU A 754 13.28 43.64 27.51
CA GLU A 754 14.15 44.12 26.41
C GLU A 754 14.42 45.62 26.49
N SER A 755 13.37 46.42 26.82
CA SER A 755 13.49 47.85 27.00
C SER A 755 14.42 48.21 28.18
N LEU A 756 14.28 47.50 29.31
CA LEU A 756 15.15 47.70 30.47
C LEU A 756 16.58 47.27 30.20
N LYS A 757 16.82 46.19 29.50
CA LYS A 757 18.15 45.78 29.03
C LYS A 757 18.78 46.82 28.11
N SER A 758 17.99 47.38 27.17
CA SER A 758 18.45 48.42 26.27
C SER A 758 18.80 49.73 26.99
N LYS A 759 17.99 50.06 28.04
CA LYS A 759 18.23 51.27 28.85
C LYS A 759 19.48 51.09 29.73
N ALA A 760 19.64 49.95 30.39
CA ALA A 760 20.88 49.65 31.15
C ALA A 760 22.15 49.69 30.24
N ALA A 761 22.03 49.20 29.04
CA ALA A 761 23.11 49.27 28.05
C ALA A 761 23.45 50.75 27.65
N LYS A 762 22.41 51.61 27.50
CA LYS A 762 22.63 53.03 27.19
C LYS A 762 23.24 53.82 28.34
N ASP A 763 22.82 53.53 29.60
CA ASP A 763 23.37 54.20 30.78
C ASP A 763 24.84 53.83 30.98
N ALA A 764 25.24 52.62 30.69
CA ALA A 764 26.64 52.17 30.67
C ALA A 764 27.51 52.91 29.62
N LEU A 765 26.92 53.45 28.55
CA LEU A 765 27.59 54.12 27.45
C LEU A 765 28.15 55.49 27.84
N GLY A 766 27.51 56.19 28.79
CA GLY A 766 27.90 57.53 29.24
C GLY A 766 29.25 57.59 29.91
N ASP A 767 29.57 56.59 30.75
CA ASP A 767 30.82 56.51 31.52
C ASP A 767 32.00 55.98 30.72
N VAL A 768 31.74 55.20 29.67
CA VAL A 768 32.80 54.51 28.88
C VAL A 768 33.58 55.47 27.99
N MET A 769 32.95 56.52 27.46
CA MET A 769 33.65 57.46 26.56
C MET A 769 34.76 58.26 27.26
N ASN A 770 34.72 58.39 28.60
CA ASN A 770 35.76 59.03 29.39
C ASN A 770 37.05 58.22 29.50
N GLN A 771 37.05 56.96 29.04
CA GLN A 771 38.17 56.04 29.15
C GLN A 771 39.01 55.98 27.85
N VAL A 772 38.74 56.83 26.85
CA VAL A 772 39.50 56.88 25.64
C VAL A 772 40.95 57.30 25.87
N LYS A 773 41.87 56.49 25.43
CA LYS A 773 43.33 56.75 25.43
C LYS A 773 43.84 56.90 24.03
N GLU A 774 45.00 57.52 23.90
CA GLU A 774 45.72 57.66 22.61
C GLU A 774 46.95 56.74 22.58
N VAL A 775 47.06 55.91 21.62
CA VAL A 775 48.16 54.95 21.40
C VAL A 775 48.75 55.17 20.02
N LYS A 776 49.91 55.72 19.98
CA LYS A 776 50.67 56.09 18.72
C LYS A 776 49.79 56.76 17.65
N GLY A 777 48.96 57.75 18.08
CA GLY A 777 48.08 58.47 17.19
C GLY A 777 46.78 57.80 16.76
N ILE A 778 46.41 56.77 17.46
CA ILE A 778 45.07 56.04 17.33
C ILE A 778 44.39 56.12 18.67
N LYS A 779 43.09 56.46 18.69
CA LYS A 779 42.26 56.45 19.87
C LYS A 779 41.88 55.00 20.23
N LEU A 780 42.12 54.55 21.44
CA LEU A 780 41.74 53.27 21.98
C LEU A 780 40.72 53.46 23.07
N LEU A 781 39.55 52.89 22.91
CA LEU A 781 38.55 52.72 23.95
C LEU A 781 38.50 51.23 24.34
N ALA A 782 39.04 50.91 25.50
CA ALA A 782 38.96 49.57 26.06
C ALA A 782 38.17 49.65 27.42
N ALA A 783 37.00 49.03 27.47
CA ALA A 783 36.11 49.16 28.60
C ALA A 783 35.37 47.85 28.94
N SER A 784 35.04 47.70 30.22
CA SER A 784 34.16 46.65 30.70
C SER A 784 32.74 47.19 30.84
N VAL A 785 31.76 46.40 30.39
CA VAL A 785 30.32 46.65 30.61
C VAL A 785 29.71 45.38 31.16
N SER A 786 28.91 45.52 32.22
CA SER A 786 28.34 44.33 32.90
C SER A 786 26.99 43.98 32.35
N GLY A 787 26.68 42.66 32.25
CA GLY A 787 25.36 42.17 31.91
C GLY A 787 24.91 42.34 30.47
N VAL A 788 25.82 42.64 29.55
CA VAL A 788 25.53 42.86 28.11
C VAL A 788 25.93 41.60 27.35
N ASP A 789 24.98 41.01 26.61
CA ASP A 789 25.26 39.85 25.74
C ASP A 789 26.05 40.23 24.51
N MET A 790 26.46 39.27 23.69
CA MET A 790 27.26 39.44 22.49
C MET A 790 26.59 40.38 21.47
N ASN A 791 25.29 40.36 21.33
CA ASN A 791 24.57 41.22 20.39
C ASN A 791 24.51 42.65 20.90
N GLY A 792 24.23 42.83 22.20
CA GLY A 792 24.28 44.13 22.85
C GLY A 792 25.69 44.78 22.79
N LEU A 793 26.76 43.98 22.93
CA LEU A 793 28.13 44.47 22.76
C LEU A 793 28.44 44.92 21.35
N ARG A 794 27.87 44.27 20.34
CA ARG A 794 28.00 44.71 18.95
C ARG A 794 27.33 46.06 18.73
N ASP A 795 26.07 46.15 19.14
CA ASP A 795 25.31 47.40 18.99
C ASP A 795 25.95 48.57 19.75
N LEU A 796 26.50 48.34 20.96
CA LEU A 796 27.29 49.31 21.69
C LEU A 796 28.57 49.68 20.99
N GLY A 797 29.27 48.69 20.45
CA GLY A 797 30.49 48.88 19.68
C GLY A 797 30.29 49.76 18.43
N ASP A 798 29.21 49.51 17.68
CA ASP A 798 28.88 50.31 16.49
C ASP A 798 28.52 51.77 16.85
N GLN A 799 27.76 51.95 17.97
CA GLN A 799 27.45 53.33 18.45
C GLN A 799 28.67 54.05 18.92
N LEU A 800 29.62 53.39 19.61
CA LEU A 800 30.87 53.97 20.06
C LEU A 800 31.83 54.24 18.87
N LYS A 801 31.81 53.38 17.88
CA LYS A 801 32.59 53.54 16.63
C LYS A 801 32.19 54.79 15.88
N ALA A 802 30.90 55.11 15.85
CA ALA A 802 30.43 56.37 15.26
C ALA A 802 30.86 57.62 16.04
N LYS A 803 31.11 57.47 17.36
CA LYS A 803 31.45 58.60 18.25
C LYS A 803 32.97 58.83 18.44
N ILE A 804 33.79 57.79 18.35
CA ILE A 804 35.24 57.87 18.63
C ILE A 804 35.99 58.55 17.51
N GLY A 805 35.45 58.62 16.29
CA GLY A 805 36.14 59.10 15.10
C GLY A 805 37.10 58.05 14.55
N GLU A 806 38.42 58.38 14.49
CA GLU A 806 39.43 57.37 14.14
C GLU A 806 39.94 56.66 15.40
N GLY A 807 39.65 55.35 15.52
CA GLY A 807 40.07 54.65 16.71
C GLY A 807 39.69 53.13 16.69
N VAL A 808 40.04 52.49 17.77
CA VAL A 808 39.76 51.07 18.07
C VAL A 808 38.95 50.98 19.35
N ILE A 809 37.93 50.19 19.34
CA ILE A 809 37.02 49.95 20.47
C ILE A 809 37.15 48.48 20.87
N VAL A 810 37.33 48.23 22.17
CA VAL A 810 37.27 46.92 22.77
C VAL A 810 36.26 46.96 23.93
N LEU A 811 35.21 46.22 23.79
CA LEU A 811 34.21 46.03 24.88
C LEU A 811 34.26 44.62 25.39
N ILE A 812 34.32 44.50 26.69
CA ILE A 812 34.30 43.18 27.39
C ILE A 812 33.14 43.17 28.38
N SER A 813 32.33 42.13 28.35
CA SER A 813 31.23 42.02 29.29
C SER A 813 31.29 40.69 30.02
N ASP A 814 31.01 40.73 31.32
CA ASP A 814 30.57 39.56 32.08
C ASP A 814 29.05 39.48 32.03
N CYS A 815 28.56 38.40 31.43
CA CYS A 815 27.12 38.10 31.35
C CYS A 815 26.92 36.68 31.89
N ASP A 816 26.36 36.60 33.11
CA ASP A 816 26.08 35.32 33.81
C ASP A 816 27.32 34.39 33.93
N GLY A 817 28.49 35.01 34.25
CA GLY A 817 29.74 34.29 34.45
C GLY A 817 30.45 33.88 33.14
N LYS A 818 29.90 34.32 31.97
CA LYS A 818 30.57 34.18 30.67
C LYS A 818 31.10 35.53 30.20
N VAL A 819 32.33 35.54 29.76
CA VAL A 819 32.93 36.75 29.18
C VAL A 819 32.66 36.82 27.69
N ASN A 820 32.02 37.89 27.26
CA ASN A 820 31.84 38.25 25.90
C ASN A 820 32.78 39.41 25.52
N MET A 821 33.42 39.38 24.39
CA MET A 821 34.32 40.41 23.92
C MET A 821 34.06 40.76 22.48
N VAL A 822 34.03 42.06 22.19
CA VAL A 822 33.96 42.62 20.84
C VAL A 822 35.06 43.63 20.66
N ALA A 823 35.84 43.55 19.56
CA ALA A 823 36.74 44.58 19.14
C ALA A 823 36.32 45.11 17.76
N MET A 824 36.34 46.42 17.60
CA MET A 824 36.07 47.10 16.33
C MET A 824 37.12 48.15 16.02
N ALA A 825 37.50 48.23 14.76
CA ALA A 825 38.43 49.28 14.27
C ALA A 825 37.76 50.11 13.17
N THR A 826 37.98 51.41 13.20
CA THR A 826 37.55 52.30 12.11
C THR A 826 38.53 52.24 10.94
N GLN A 827 38.10 52.66 9.73
CA GLN A 827 38.94 52.59 8.54
C GLN A 827 40.28 53.32 8.74
N GLY A 828 40.28 54.54 9.26
CA GLY A 828 41.48 55.28 9.52
C GLY A 828 42.45 54.67 10.52
N ALA A 829 41.92 53.90 11.50
CA ALA A 829 42.74 53.10 12.42
C ALA A 829 43.34 51.87 11.73
N MET A 830 42.62 51.20 10.85
CA MET A 830 43.09 50.07 10.06
C MET A 830 44.19 50.49 9.06
N ASP A 831 44.06 51.66 8.44
CA ASP A 831 45.04 52.23 7.53
C ASP A 831 46.38 52.54 8.24
N LYS A 832 46.32 52.72 9.56
CA LYS A 832 47.50 52.88 10.44
C LYS A 832 47.99 51.56 11.05
N GLY A 833 47.49 50.45 10.61
CA GLY A 833 47.96 49.11 11.04
C GLY A 833 47.10 48.41 12.12
N ALA A 834 46.07 49.04 12.64
CA ALA A 834 45.22 48.40 13.65
C ALA A 834 44.39 47.26 13.07
N HIS A 835 44.34 46.14 13.78
CA HIS A 835 43.62 44.93 13.34
C HIS A 835 42.82 44.32 14.52
N ALA A 836 41.48 44.44 14.49
CA ALA A 836 40.61 43.99 15.58
C ALA A 836 40.77 42.48 15.88
N GLY A 837 40.97 41.65 14.85
CA GLY A 837 41.19 40.21 15.00
C GLY A 837 42.47 39.86 15.76
N ASN A 838 43.55 40.58 15.52
CA ASN A 838 44.80 40.37 16.22
C ASN A 838 44.76 40.91 17.65
N LEU A 839 44.02 41.99 17.86
CA LEU A 839 43.80 42.57 19.18
C LEU A 839 43.02 41.56 20.08
N ILE A 840 41.90 41.01 19.56
CA ILE A 840 41.13 39.99 20.28
C ILE A 840 41.99 38.76 20.58
N LYS A 841 42.79 38.28 19.62
CA LYS A 841 43.66 37.12 19.85
C LYS A 841 44.72 37.39 20.95
N GLY A 842 45.23 38.63 21.05
CA GLY A 842 46.22 39.02 22.06
C GLY A 842 45.66 39.10 23.48
N ILE A 843 44.34 39.25 23.67
CA ILE A 843 43.70 39.45 24.98
C ILE A 843 42.78 38.30 25.40
N ALA A 844 42.26 37.47 24.46
CA ALA A 844 41.28 36.45 24.74
C ALA A 844 41.76 35.35 25.69
N ALA A 845 43.05 35.02 25.67
CA ALA A 845 43.64 34.04 26.58
C ALA A 845 43.57 34.47 28.06
N LEU A 846 43.59 35.77 28.36
CA LEU A 846 43.50 36.29 29.73
C LEU A 846 42.18 36.08 30.40
N VAL A 847 41.12 35.97 29.63
CA VAL A 847 39.77 35.66 30.08
C VAL A 847 39.40 34.17 29.91
N GLY A 848 40.38 33.30 29.69
CA GLY A 848 40.15 31.86 29.53
C GLY A 848 39.36 31.55 28.27
N GLY A 849 39.56 32.26 27.21
CA GLY A 849 38.80 32.17 26.00
C GLY A 849 39.62 32.16 24.72
N GLY A 850 38.93 32.13 23.57
CA GLY A 850 39.52 32.20 22.26
C GLY A 850 38.57 32.88 21.31
N GLY A 851 39.11 33.51 20.28
CA GLY A 851 38.29 34.16 19.28
C GLY A 851 39.17 34.80 18.20
N GLY A 852 38.57 35.53 17.31
CA GLY A 852 39.22 36.22 16.21
C GLY A 852 38.20 36.89 15.32
N GLY A 853 38.64 37.37 14.21
CA GLY A 853 37.79 38.05 13.25
C GLY A 853 38.59 38.81 12.18
N ARG A 854 37.90 39.68 11.50
CA ARG A 854 38.43 40.50 10.41
C ARG A 854 39.15 41.76 10.98
N PRO A 855 39.89 42.47 10.18
CA PRO A 855 40.54 43.71 10.64
C PRO A 855 39.59 44.74 11.23
N ASN A 856 38.38 44.85 10.70
CA ASN A 856 37.39 45.83 11.11
C ASN A 856 36.52 45.41 12.32
N MET A 857 36.39 44.10 12.58
CA MET A 857 35.60 43.57 13.69
C MET A 857 36.01 42.15 14.06
N ALA A 858 36.12 41.88 15.35
CA ALA A 858 36.42 40.57 15.90
C ALA A 858 35.67 40.33 17.20
N GLN A 859 35.49 39.04 17.55
CA GLN A 859 34.77 38.62 18.72
C GLN A 859 35.45 37.44 19.42
N ALA A 860 35.27 37.37 20.71
CA ALA A 860 35.70 36.20 21.49
C ALA A 860 34.73 35.96 22.65
N GLY A 861 34.72 34.70 23.15
CA GLY A 861 34.11 34.36 24.42
C GLY A 861 35.15 33.80 25.38
N GLY A 862 34.91 33.94 26.67
CA GLY A 862 35.77 33.44 27.73
C GLY A 862 34.99 32.88 28.94
N LYS A 863 35.70 32.19 29.83
CA LYS A 863 35.13 31.55 31.02
C LYS A 863 35.66 32.12 32.34
N ASN A 864 36.56 33.12 32.27
CA ASN A 864 37.20 33.71 33.42
C ASN A 864 36.91 35.24 33.52
N PRO A 865 35.82 35.66 34.15
CA PRO A 865 35.53 37.10 34.37
C PRO A 865 36.60 37.84 35.14
N ALA A 866 37.32 37.19 36.05
CA ALA A 866 38.36 37.83 36.84
C ALA A 866 39.52 38.33 35.98
N GLY A 867 39.71 37.81 34.76
CA GLY A 867 40.76 38.24 33.83
C GLY A 867 40.35 39.48 33.02
N ILE A 868 39.16 40.05 33.15
CA ILE A 868 38.69 41.22 32.38
C ILE A 868 39.58 42.46 32.60
N PRO A 869 39.97 42.83 33.85
CA PRO A 869 40.85 43.98 34.03
C PRO A 869 42.22 43.86 33.35
N ASP A 870 42.79 42.63 33.38
CA ASP A 870 44.07 42.35 32.75
C ASP A 870 43.94 42.37 31.21
N ALA A 871 42.82 41.89 30.67
CA ALA A 871 42.54 41.95 29.25
C ALA A 871 42.39 43.40 28.75
N ILE A 872 41.71 44.27 29.48
CA ILE A 872 41.57 45.69 29.20
C ILE A 872 42.91 46.40 29.27
N ALA A 873 43.73 46.16 30.32
CA ALA A 873 45.07 46.75 30.46
C ALA A 873 45.99 46.34 29.30
N LYS A 874 45.89 45.06 28.85
CA LYS A 874 46.72 44.53 27.77
C LYS A 874 46.33 45.08 26.38
N CYS A 875 45.16 45.65 26.18
CA CYS A 875 44.69 46.20 24.88
C CYS A 875 45.64 47.27 24.36
N GLU A 876 46.20 48.14 25.26
CA GLU A 876 47.09 49.21 24.90
C GLU A 876 48.41 48.67 24.32
N GLU A 877 49.03 47.68 24.99
CA GLU A 877 50.25 47.03 24.53
C GLU A 877 50.06 46.28 23.22
N VAL A 878 48.98 45.50 23.10
CA VAL A 878 48.69 44.74 21.89
C VAL A 878 48.43 45.69 20.69
N LEU A 879 47.70 46.77 20.89
CA LEU A 879 47.52 47.77 19.85
C LEU A 879 48.81 48.45 19.49
N ALA A 880 49.63 48.88 20.46
CA ALA A 880 50.93 49.52 20.22
C ALA A 880 51.89 48.62 19.43
N ALA A 881 51.80 47.33 19.54
CA ALA A 881 52.59 46.37 18.80
C ALA A 881 52.14 46.18 17.33
N GLN A 882 50.94 46.62 16.99
CA GLN A 882 50.35 46.48 15.65
C GLN A 882 50.64 47.76 14.80
N VAL A 883 50.80 48.93 15.44
CA VAL A 883 50.93 50.26 14.82
C VAL A 883 52.36 50.80 14.85
#